data_2d38af8e1a76da5a47ec9cb1ca0f7f9b
#
_entry.id   2d38af8e1a76da5a47ec9cb1ca0f7f9b
#
_cell.length_a   1.000
_cell.length_b   1.000
_cell.length_c   1.000
_cell.angle_alpha   90.00
_cell.angle_beta   90.00
_cell.angle_gamma   90.00
#
_symmetry.space_group_name_H-M   'P 1'
#
loop_
_entity.id
_entity.type
_entity.pdbx_description
1 polymer ?
#
loop_
_entity_poly.entity_id
_entity_poly.type
_entity_poly.pdbx_seq_one_letter_code
_entity_poly.pdbx_strand_id
1 'polypeptide(L)'
;MVKYLRIYALFFQTLFVIPLAHASQVTKENQWDWVPRESLPKAQQEQISRYCQGSYVDRWKPTTSLDTNLNAKTIYRDKAGVVHLIGNAEVIKPTSTLQADKIEGVPGKYYKTNGNIILRQKGQVIRGTSGYISNDSDSPTEFVDAKFTSIATGQRGAAKSLLRSKNGIIFIYQGYYTTCEPTEDSWKLYGSSIELNPKAGFGTAENVQLRVHDIPVFYFPWLRFPLTSARQTGFLFPTFGFSASKGLSLSTPFYWNLAPNYDATITPNIVTNEGTGLDLEIRHLSKYGLTTYEQSTFDEHKSFDDSKQAEGAQTLLRFKTDQQFTKNLSTGLLYEDNPTENKYPDVNSTSIKQKDNYERSAYLGFNSGNFSSKATIRTYQTPDPTLDKPFDWKPRIDSSYRYATTYLNYNVNGQYTDFYDPDENNFDGKRSVLNQDISLNLSNAWGTFSPGILLNYRDYQIHNYKSPDYDTSLSHASVYFDSSVVFERPLLIDDTTWRQTLEPRLSYLNSPYKDQSLIPDFDASVPTLNYSQAFSHQRFNGNDRVGDTEQVTLGIESRLYDGQNRQRWAFKLGQIQYLKDRYINKTGVTSQNTPVDDENQSPLLGSVTYTGSNRFSLTGNVNYDVNKHKSNLAQVIIKTRPADYVRLDMSYLYTVGNDDPTNDAKQANVSTIFPVSQDWSVYLQRTYDFFKHKKTKDVAGVGYENCCVKVSLSYQEWLNDNSDMERGVFLLFNLRSLSTVGQNSGEPSVAQDYWNNGKVGY
;
A
#
# COMPACT_ATOMS: atom_id res chain seq x y z
N MET A 1 -8.90 -32.61 -27.30
CA MET A 1 -9.08 -31.21 -26.98
C MET A 1 -10.55 -30.74 -27.01
N VAL A 2 -11.51 -31.54 -27.42
CA VAL A 2 -12.95 -31.16 -27.54
C VAL A 2 -13.82 -31.72 -26.41
N LYS A 3 -13.31 -32.63 -25.57
CA LYS A 3 -14.08 -33.23 -24.46
C LYS A 3 -14.08 -32.45 -23.14
N TYR A 4 -13.15 -31.51 -22.96
CA TYR A 4 -13.07 -30.69 -21.73
C TYR A 4 -13.82 -29.37 -21.80
N LEU A 5 -14.24 -28.93 -22.98
CA LEU A 5 -15.00 -27.66 -23.14
C LEU A 5 -16.47 -27.78 -22.75
N ARG A 6 -17.02 -29.02 -22.64
CA ARG A 6 -18.46 -29.23 -22.31
C ARG A 6 -18.76 -29.24 -20.81
N ILE A 7 -17.77 -29.43 -19.95
CA ILE A 7 -18.01 -29.45 -18.49
C ILE A 7 -17.95 -28.02 -17.91
N TYR A 8 -17.21 -27.11 -18.53
CA TYR A 8 -17.16 -25.70 -18.11
C TYR A 8 -18.41 -24.89 -18.53
N ALA A 9 -19.12 -25.31 -19.56
CA ALA A 9 -20.35 -24.62 -20.01
C ALA A 9 -21.57 -24.93 -19.13
N LEU A 10 -21.60 -26.07 -18.41
CA LEU A 10 -22.74 -26.44 -17.56
C LEU A 10 -22.70 -25.80 -16.16
N PHE A 11 -21.53 -25.40 -15.67
CA PHE A 11 -21.43 -24.71 -14.38
C PHE A 11 -21.74 -23.20 -14.48
N PHE A 12 -21.67 -22.62 -15.68
CA PHE A 12 -21.99 -21.20 -15.90
C PHE A 12 -23.49 -20.94 -16.19
N GLN A 13 -24.26 -21.97 -16.54
CA GLN A 13 -25.68 -21.81 -16.88
C GLN A 13 -26.63 -21.89 -15.69
N THR A 14 -26.19 -22.33 -14.51
CA THR A 14 -27.06 -22.43 -13.32
C THR A 14 -26.93 -21.27 -12.33
N LEU A 15 -26.09 -20.26 -12.60
CA LEU A 15 -25.88 -19.12 -11.70
C LEU A 15 -26.51 -17.79 -12.18
N PHE A 16 -27.25 -17.79 -13.29
CA PHE A 16 -27.86 -16.57 -13.85
C PHE A 16 -29.38 -16.73 -14.07
N VAL A 17 -30.11 -16.89 -12.97
CA VAL A 17 -31.53 -16.48 -12.95
C VAL A 17 -31.78 -15.74 -11.64
N ILE A 18 -31.41 -14.44 -11.61
CA ILE A 18 -31.97 -13.52 -10.63
C ILE A 18 -33.14 -12.81 -11.30
N PRO A 19 -34.35 -12.94 -10.77
CA PRO A 19 -35.50 -12.24 -11.35
C PRO A 19 -35.37 -10.73 -11.11
N LEU A 20 -35.50 -9.97 -12.18
CA LEU A 20 -35.74 -8.54 -12.16
C LEU A 20 -37.10 -8.28 -11.51
N ALA A 21 -37.11 -8.05 -10.20
CA ALA A 21 -38.29 -7.52 -9.50
C ALA A 21 -38.01 -6.04 -9.17
N HIS A 22 -38.21 -5.18 -10.15
CA HIS A 22 -38.26 -3.73 -9.95
C HIS A 22 -39.72 -3.30 -10.08
N ALA A 23 -40.48 -3.39 -9.01
CA ALA A 23 -41.70 -2.56 -8.82
C ALA A 23 -42.16 -2.64 -7.37
N SER A 24 -42.35 -1.48 -6.75
CA SER A 24 -42.97 -1.18 -5.45
C SER A 24 -42.06 -1.14 -4.22
N GLN A 25 -41.20 -0.12 -4.11
CA GLN A 25 -40.45 0.18 -2.86
C GLN A 25 -40.56 1.64 -2.38
N VAL A 26 -41.41 2.47 -2.95
CA VAL A 26 -41.47 3.92 -2.62
C VAL A 26 -41.91 4.20 -1.17
N THR A 27 -42.49 3.25 -0.45
CA THR A 27 -43.00 3.43 0.92
C THR A 27 -41.99 3.15 2.04
N LYS A 28 -40.90 2.42 1.80
CA LYS A 28 -39.87 2.14 2.84
C LYS A 28 -38.88 3.28 3.05
N GLU A 29 -38.67 4.12 2.06
CA GLU A 29 -37.65 5.16 2.02
C GLU A 29 -37.91 6.29 3.03
N ASN A 30 -39.14 6.69 3.21
CA ASN A 30 -39.51 7.78 4.14
C ASN A 30 -39.35 7.43 5.62
N GLN A 31 -39.19 6.14 5.97
CA GLN A 31 -39.04 5.71 7.36
C GLN A 31 -37.64 6.01 7.91
N TRP A 32 -36.62 6.26 7.04
CA TRP A 32 -35.22 6.40 7.39
C TRP A 32 -34.64 7.81 7.16
N ASP A 33 -35.46 8.76 6.67
CA ASP A 33 -35.00 10.06 6.18
C ASP A 33 -33.99 9.95 5.03
N TRP A 34 -34.09 8.89 4.25
CA TRP A 34 -33.30 8.65 3.06
C TRP A 34 -34.00 9.26 1.83
N VAL A 35 -33.22 9.83 0.92
CA VAL A 35 -33.71 10.50 -0.29
C VAL A 35 -33.00 9.91 -1.50
N PRO A 36 -33.72 9.48 -2.54
CA PRO A 36 -33.13 8.99 -3.78
C PRO A 36 -32.20 10.02 -4.42
N ARG A 37 -31.17 9.55 -5.09
CA ARG A 37 -30.15 10.40 -5.73
C ARG A 37 -30.73 11.45 -6.66
N GLU A 38 -31.72 11.05 -7.45
CA GLU A 38 -32.38 11.94 -8.43
C GLU A 38 -33.09 13.12 -7.77
N SER A 39 -33.52 12.96 -6.53
CA SER A 39 -34.21 13.98 -5.73
C SER A 39 -33.27 14.86 -4.91
N LEU A 40 -31.96 14.58 -4.91
CA LEU A 40 -30.95 15.38 -4.21
C LEU A 40 -30.52 16.59 -5.04
N PRO A 41 -30.06 17.69 -4.41
CA PRO A 41 -29.42 18.79 -5.12
C PRO A 41 -28.17 18.30 -5.88
N LYS A 42 -27.91 18.84 -7.09
CA LYS A 42 -26.78 18.42 -7.95
C LYS A 42 -25.43 18.38 -7.21
N ALA A 43 -25.14 19.39 -6.40
CA ALA A 43 -23.91 19.43 -5.61
C ALA A 43 -23.77 18.24 -4.63
N GLN A 44 -24.88 17.74 -4.09
CA GLN A 44 -24.89 16.55 -3.24
C GLN A 44 -24.81 15.26 -4.06
N GLN A 45 -25.42 15.21 -5.23
CA GLN A 45 -25.31 14.06 -6.14
C GLN A 45 -23.86 13.78 -6.56
N GLU A 46 -23.04 14.83 -6.71
CA GLU A 46 -21.63 14.73 -7.08
C GLU A 46 -20.72 14.28 -5.92
N GLN A 47 -21.18 14.49 -4.66
CA GLN A 47 -20.42 14.13 -3.47
C GLN A 47 -20.61 12.67 -3.04
N ILE A 48 -21.73 12.05 -3.39
CA ILE A 48 -22.01 10.66 -3.05
C ILE A 48 -21.36 9.70 -4.04
N SER A 49 -20.92 8.53 -3.55
CA SER A 49 -20.36 7.48 -4.40
C SER A 49 -21.32 7.11 -5.53
N ARG A 50 -20.78 6.79 -6.71
CA ARG A 50 -21.58 6.32 -7.85
C ARG A 50 -22.43 5.09 -7.54
N TYR A 51 -22.00 4.29 -6.58
CA TYR A 51 -22.67 3.06 -6.16
C TYR A 51 -23.86 3.30 -5.22
N CYS A 52 -24.00 4.52 -4.70
CA CYS A 52 -25.11 4.85 -3.80
C CYS A 52 -26.31 5.36 -4.58
N GLN A 53 -27.48 4.81 -4.27
CA GLN A 53 -28.77 5.17 -4.88
C GLN A 53 -29.36 6.44 -4.29
N GLY A 54 -28.87 6.90 -3.14
CA GLY A 54 -29.33 8.10 -2.48
C GLY A 54 -28.47 8.51 -1.29
N SER A 55 -29.06 9.31 -0.39
CA SER A 55 -28.38 9.75 0.84
C SER A 55 -29.42 10.04 1.93
N TYR A 56 -28.96 9.98 3.18
CA TYR A 56 -29.74 10.43 4.31
C TYR A 56 -29.72 11.94 4.40
N VAL A 57 -30.88 12.54 4.65
CA VAL A 57 -31.05 14.01 4.73
C VAL A 57 -31.52 14.39 6.13
N ASP A 58 -30.78 15.29 6.80
CA ASP A 58 -31.19 15.80 8.09
C ASP A 58 -32.40 16.74 7.93
N ARG A 59 -33.56 16.29 8.40
CA ARG A 59 -34.80 17.06 8.40
C ARG A 59 -35.04 17.80 9.71
N TRP A 60 -34.07 17.74 10.64
CA TRP A 60 -34.17 18.49 11.87
C TRP A 60 -34.04 20.00 11.59
N LYS A 61 -34.94 20.78 12.18
CA LYS A 61 -34.92 22.24 12.07
C LYS A 61 -34.72 22.83 13.46
N PRO A 62 -33.67 23.61 13.68
CA PRO A 62 -33.46 24.30 14.95
C PRO A 62 -34.59 25.30 15.17
N THR A 63 -35.08 25.40 16.41
CA THR A 63 -35.97 26.50 16.83
C THR A 63 -35.16 27.57 17.55
N THR A 64 -35.55 28.83 17.37
CA THR A 64 -34.96 29.98 18.08
C THR A 64 -35.58 30.18 19.47
N SER A 65 -36.75 29.57 19.74
CA SER A 65 -37.40 29.62 21.04
C SER A 65 -36.69 28.74 22.06
N LEU A 66 -36.39 29.24 23.21
CA LEU A 66 -35.85 28.49 24.36
C LEU A 66 -36.95 27.68 25.08
N ASP A 67 -38.21 27.95 24.79
CA ASP A 67 -39.37 27.32 25.43
C ASP A 67 -39.74 25.97 24.76
N THR A 68 -40.39 25.14 25.53
CA THR A 68 -40.99 23.90 25.02
C THR A 68 -42.39 24.23 24.46
N ASN A 69 -42.57 24.01 23.15
CA ASN A 69 -43.89 24.19 22.49
C ASN A 69 -44.61 22.87 22.39
N LEU A 70 -45.91 22.86 22.66
CA LEU A 70 -46.79 21.70 22.63
C LEU A 70 -47.88 21.94 21.61
N ASN A 71 -48.02 21.02 20.64
CA ASN A 71 -49.02 21.05 19.58
C ASN A 71 -49.79 19.73 19.54
N ALA A 72 -51.10 19.74 19.38
CA ALA A 72 -51.93 18.58 19.12
C ALA A 72 -53.35 19.01 18.69
N LYS A 73 -54.18 18.07 18.17
CA LYS A 73 -55.60 18.31 17.91
C LYS A 73 -56.37 18.58 19.21
N THR A 74 -56.03 17.87 20.30
CA THR A 74 -56.60 18.02 21.62
C THR A 74 -55.48 18.11 22.65
N ILE A 75 -55.53 19.16 23.52
CA ILE A 75 -54.56 19.37 24.62
C ILE A 75 -55.39 19.61 25.87
N TYR A 76 -55.17 18.81 26.91
CA TYR A 76 -55.74 19.05 28.24
C TYR A 76 -54.77 18.61 29.33
N ARG A 77 -54.99 19.17 30.54
CA ARG A 77 -54.23 18.80 31.73
C ARG A 77 -55.16 18.18 32.74
N ASP A 78 -54.80 17.00 33.27
CA ASP A 78 -55.59 16.31 34.26
C ASP A 78 -55.37 16.89 35.71
N LYS A 79 -56.11 16.35 36.70
CA LYS A 79 -56.02 16.78 38.10
C LYS A 79 -54.66 16.40 38.73
N ALA A 80 -53.93 15.42 38.19
CA ALA A 80 -52.60 15.02 38.63
C ALA A 80 -51.49 15.88 37.99
N GLY A 81 -51.85 16.86 37.12
CA GLY A 81 -50.92 17.75 36.46
C GLY A 81 -50.29 17.14 35.20
N VAL A 82 -50.71 15.97 34.74
CA VAL A 82 -50.26 15.36 33.51
C VAL A 82 -50.90 16.07 32.32
N VAL A 83 -50.11 16.43 31.34
CA VAL A 83 -50.60 16.99 30.06
C VAL A 83 -50.82 15.85 29.07
N HIS A 84 -51.99 15.88 28.45
CA HIS A 84 -52.37 14.93 27.42
C HIS A 84 -52.46 15.61 26.06
N LEU A 85 -51.70 15.14 25.09
CA LEU A 85 -51.70 15.58 23.69
C LEU A 85 -52.21 14.44 22.84
N ILE A 86 -53.32 14.67 22.12
CA ILE A 86 -53.98 13.60 21.33
C ILE A 86 -54.17 14.10 19.90
N GLY A 87 -53.75 13.26 18.94
CA GLY A 87 -53.91 13.48 17.51
C GLY A 87 -52.81 14.44 16.96
N ASN A 88 -51.87 13.89 16.19
CA ASN A 88 -50.70 14.60 15.69
C ASN A 88 -49.98 15.37 16.79
N ALA A 89 -49.78 14.71 17.92
CA ALA A 89 -49.15 15.30 19.09
C ALA A 89 -47.70 15.59 18.83
N GLU A 90 -47.27 16.81 19.20
CA GLU A 90 -45.90 17.25 18.96
C GLU A 90 -45.35 18.04 20.18
N VAL A 91 -44.10 17.75 20.54
CA VAL A 91 -43.33 18.48 21.56
C VAL A 91 -42.05 18.98 20.89
N ILE A 92 -41.93 20.32 20.80
CA ILE A 92 -40.77 20.99 20.19
C ILE A 92 -39.91 21.58 21.29
N LYS A 93 -38.65 21.16 21.36
CA LYS A 93 -37.60 21.67 22.23
C LYS A 93 -36.45 22.25 21.39
N PRO A 94 -35.60 23.12 21.97
CA PRO A 94 -34.43 23.67 21.26
C PRO A 94 -33.52 22.59 20.61
N THR A 95 -33.45 21.42 21.23
CA THR A 95 -32.52 20.33 20.85
C THR A 95 -33.21 19.13 20.20
N SER A 96 -34.54 19.07 20.20
CA SER A 96 -35.28 17.90 19.70
C SER A 96 -36.75 18.20 19.37
N THR A 97 -37.31 17.45 18.43
CA THR A 97 -38.75 17.43 18.16
C THR A 97 -39.25 16.00 18.35
N LEU A 98 -40.30 15.84 19.14
CA LEU A 98 -40.99 14.57 19.40
C LEU A 98 -42.38 14.62 18.83
N GLN A 99 -42.76 13.67 17.96
CA GLN A 99 -44.06 13.51 17.37
C GLN A 99 -44.62 12.13 17.70
N ALA A 100 -45.93 12.01 17.93
CA ALA A 100 -46.60 10.74 18.14
C ALA A 100 -48.11 10.91 17.92
N ASP A 101 -48.87 9.80 17.86
CA ASP A 101 -50.33 9.88 17.85
C ASP A 101 -50.88 10.36 19.19
N LYS A 102 -50.26 9.93 20.29
CA LYS A 102 -50.61 10.34 21.66
C LYS A 102 -49.33 10.58 22.49
N ILE A 103 -49.27 11.68 23.22
CA ILE A 103 -48.23 12.00 24.17
C ILE A 103 -48.86 12.38 25.52
N GLU A 104 -48.43 11.71 26.59
CA GLU A 104 -48.86 12.00 27.95
C GLU A 104 -47.60 12.28 28.80
N GLY A 105 -47.63 13.30 29.65
CA GLY A 105 -46.49 13.52 30.51
C GLY A 105 -46.56 14.80 31.31
N VAL A 106 -45.52 14.95 32.16
CA VAL A 106 -45.29 16.19 32.92
C VAL A 106 -44.19 16.94 32.23
N PRO A 107 -44.47 18.10 31.62
CA PRO A 107 -43.48 18.92 30.96
C PRO A 107 -42.23 19.15 31.86
N GLY A 108 -41.07 18.88 31.30
CA GLY A 108 -39.81 18.97 32.06
C GLY A 108 -39.40 17.69 32.83
N LYS A 109 -40.33 16.74 33.05
CA LYS A 109 -40.03 15.51 33.78
C LYS A 109 -39.99 14.27 32.83
N TYR A 110 -41.12 13.93 32.22
CA TYR A 110 -41.22 12.78 31.35
C TYR A 110 -42.35 12.91 30.32
N TYR A 111 -42.21 12.12 29.22
CA TYR A 111 -43.29 11.90 28.24
C TYR A 111 -43.44 10.39 27.98
N LYS A 112 -44.67 9.89 28.03
CA LYS A 112 -45.07 8.59 27.52
C LYS A 112 -45.71 8.80 26.16
N THR A 113 -45.30 8.02 25.17
CA THR A 113 -45.70 8.19 23.79
C THR A 113 -46.30 6.89 23.24
N ASN A 114 -47.29 6.98 22.37
CA ASN A 114 -47.93 5.83 21.75
C ASN A 114 -48.34 6.17 20.32
N GLY A 115 -48.09 5.25 19.39
CA GLY A 115 -48.41 5.34 17.97
C GLY A 115 -47.51 6.27 17.20
N ASN A 116 -46.93 5.79 16.11
CA ASN A 116 -46.14 6.53 15.10
C ASN A 116 -45.12 7.53 15.68
N ILE A 117 -44.31 7.10 16.62
CA ILE A 117 -43.34 7.95 17.29
C ILE A 117 -42.24 8.36 16.35
N ILE A 118 -41.87 9.64 16.35
CA ILE A 118 -40.72 10.21 15.66
C ILE A 118 -40.00 11.17 16.63
N LEU A 119 -38.82 10.79 17.08
CA LEU A 119 -37.91 11.69 17.79
C LEU A 119 -36.80 12.15 16.83
N ARG A 120 -36.70 13.46 16.59
CA ARG A 120 -35.66 14.06 15.77
C ARG A 120 -34.71 14.89 16.62
N GLN A 121 -33.44 14.73 16.39
CA GLN A 121 -32.35 15.57 16.92
C GLN A 121 -31.38 15.84 15.77
N LYS A 122 -30.50 16.81 15.94
CA LYS A 122 -29.47 17.12 14.93
C LYS A 122 -28.70 15.84 14.55
N GLY A 123 -28.77 15.46 13.28
CA GLY A 123 -28.06 14.30 12.73
C GLY A 123 -28.62 12.94 13.14
N GLN A 124 -29.76 12.86 13.83
CA GLN A 124 -30.35 11.59 14.29
C GLN A 124 -31.89 11.59 14.21
N VAL A 125 -32.44 10.44 13.89
CA VAL A 125 -33.88 10.17 13.98
C VAL A 125 -34.12 8.82 14.61
N ILE A 126 -35.07 8.72 15.51
CA ILE A 126 -35.56 7.48 16.13
C ILE A 126 -37.07 7.41 15.91
N ARG A 127 -37.56 6.25 15.49
CA ARG A 127 -38.99 5.93 15.30
C ARG A 127 -39.34 4.72 16.16
N GLY A 128 -40.59 4.59 16.59
CA GLY A 128 -41.04 3.47 17.39
C GLY A 128 -42.58 3.39 17.45
N THR A 129 -43.09 2.34 18.09
CA THR A 129 -44.53 2.13 18.31
C THR A 129 -44.96 2.65 19.66
N SER A 130 -44.14 2.54 20.69
CA SER A 130 -44.32 3.15 22.00
C SER A 130 -43.01 3.61 22.59
N GLY A 131 -43.01 4.58 23.48
CA GLY A 131 -41.81 5.11 24.08
C GLY A 131 -42.03 5.82 25.41
N TYR A 132 -40.97 5.84 26.23
CA TYR A 132 -40.87 6.59 27.46
C TYR A 132 -39.64 7.49 27.40
N ILE A 133 -39.84 8.79 27.41
CA ILE A 133 -38.80 9.78 27.31
C ILE A 133 -38.66 10.50 28.63
N SER A 134 -37.59 10.26 29.36
CA SER A 134 -37.32 10.89 30.67
C SER A 134 -36.33 12.03 30.55
N ASN A 135 -36.57 13.08 31.31
CA ASN A 135 -35.59 14.10 31.61
C ASN A 135 -34.90 13.87 32.97
N ASP A 136 -35.38 12.86 33.73
CA ASP A 136 -34.81 12.48 35.03
C ASP A 136 -33.50 11.71 34.89
N SER A 137 -32.64 11.83 35.93
CA SER A 137 -31.31 11.21 35.93
C SER A 137 -31.34 9.69 35.96
N ASP A 138 -32.32 9.15 36.60
CA ASP A 138 -32.36 7.75 37.01
C ASP A 138 -33.22 6.87 36.08
N SER A 139 -33.99 7.51 35.19
CA SER A 139 -34.86 6.78 34.26
C SER A 139 -34.35 6.88 32.82
N PRO A 140 -34.06 5.75 32.15
CA PRO A 140 -33.64 5.75 30.76
C PRO A 140 -34.79 6.17 29.83
N THR A 141 -34.43 6.70 28.67
CA THR A 141 -35.37 6.86 27.53
C THR A 141 -35.46 5.52 26.81
N GLU A 142 -36.68 5.06 26.61
CA GLU A 142 -36.95 3.75 25.98
C GLU A 142 -37.86 3.92 24.76
N PHE A 143 -37.60 3.14 23.71
CA PHE A 143 -38.44 2.98 22.54
C PHE A 143 -38.64 1.49 22.24
N VAL A 144 -39.86 1.10 21.96
CA VAL A 144 -40.24 -0.27 21.55
C VAL A 144 -40.42 -0.32 20.05
N ASP A 145 -40.05 -1.44 19.44
CA ASP A 145 -39.99 -1.65 17.98
C ASP A 145 -39.31 -0.47 17.26
N ALA A 146 -38.14 -0.13 17.79
CA ALA A 146 -37.41 1.07 17.42
C ALA A 146 -36.71 0.90 16.07
N LYS A 147 -36.71 1.97 15.27
CA LYS A 147 -35.82 2.14 14.10
C LYS A 147 -35.05 3.42 14.29
N PHE A 148 -33.73 3.38 14.05
CA PHE A 148 -32.88 4.56 14.22
C PHE A 148 -32.02 4.80 12.99
N THR A 149 -31.71 6.09 12.73
CA THR A 149 -30.81 6.51 11.66
C THR A 149 -29.86 7.56 12.23
N SER A 150 -28.56 7.37 12.00
CA SER A 150 -27.51 8.37 12.20
C SER A 150 -27.12 8.95 10.83
N ILE A 151 -27.55 10.19 10.57
CA ILE A 151 -27.42 10.82 9.25
C ILE A 151 -25.96 11.10 8.91
N ALA A 152 -25.19 11.61 9.90
CA ALA A 152 -23.78 11.98 9.70
C ALA A 152 -22.88 10.78 9.34
N THR A 153 -23.21 9.59 9.82
CA THR A 153 -22.43 8.38 9.62
C THR A 153 -23.06 7.42 8.60
N GLY A 154 -24.25 7.73 8.08
CA GLY A 154 -24.99 6.87 7.17
C GLY A 154 -25.42 5.53 7.79
N GLN A 155 -25.55 5.49 9.13
CA GLN A 155 -25.84 4.26 9.87
C GLN A 155 -27.33 4.16 10.17
N ARG A 156 -27.88 2.96 10.07
CA ARG A 156 -29.26 2.66 10.46
C ARG A 156 -29.37 1.30 11.15
N GLY A 157 -30.45 1.14 11.88
CA GLY A 157 -30.74 -0.13 12.52
C GLY A 157 -32.16 -0.21 13.04
N ALA A 158 -32.56 -1.42 13.46
CA ALA A 158 -33.82 -1.65 14.14
C ALA A 158 -33.60 -2.53 15.36
N ALA A 159 -34.43 -2.35 16.36
CA ALA A 159 -34.37 -3.06 17.64
C ALA A 159 -35.75 -3.36 18.17
N LYS A 160 -35.93 -4.48 18.87
CA LYS A 160 -37.16 -4.73 19.61
C LYS A 160 -37.35 -3.75 20.77
N SER A 161 -36.22 -3.42 21.48
CA SER A 161 -36.18 -2.32 22.45
C SER A 161 -34.87 -1.56 22.30
N LEU A 162 -34.96 -0.24 22.32
CA LEU A 162 -33.85 0.70 22.34
C LEU A 162 -33.92 1.54 23.61
N LEU A 163 -32.89 1.41 24.46
CA LEU A 163 -32.76 2.19 25.69
C LEU A 163 -31.63 3.20 25.53
N ARG A 164 -31.85 4.42 25.96
CA ARG A 164 -30.82 5.46 26.03
C ARG A 164 -30.66 5.94 27.46
N SER A 165 -29.51 5.68 28.06
CA SER A 165 -29.15 6.21 29.36
C SER A 165 -28.83 7.72 29.28
N LYS A 166 -28.85 8.41 30.41
CA LYS A 166 -28.45 9.83 30.51
C LYS A 166 -26.97 10.06 30.15
N ASN A 167 -26.12 9.12 30.43
CA ASN A 167 -24.70 9.17 30.04
C ASN A 167 -24.51 9.07 28.52
N GLY A 168 -25.64 8.94 27.77
CA GLY A 168 -25.62 8.85 26.30
C GLY A 168 -25.31 7.44 25.80
N ILE A 169 -25.23 6.45 26.68
CA ILE A 169 -25.05 5.05 26.28
C ILE A 169 -26.39 4.56 25.70
N ILE A 170 -26.32 3.91 24.56
CA ILE A 170 -27.47 3.35 23.85
C ILE A 170 -27.40 1.84 23.93
N PHE A 171 -28.45 1.18 24.40
CA PHE A 171 -28.61 -0.27 24.39
C PHE A 171 -29.66 -0.66 23.36
N ILE A 172 -29.31 -1.58 22.50
CA ILE A 172 -30.14 -2.12 21.42
C ILE A 172 -30.35 -3.60 21.73
N TYR A 173 -31.55 -3.98 22.06
CA TYR A 173 -31.89 -5.37 22.37
C TYR A 173 -32.59 -6.05 21.21
N GLN A 174 -32.11 -7.25 20.85
CA GLN A 174 -32.61 -8.03 19.72
C GLN A 174 -32.73 -7.17 18.45
N GLY A 175 -31.59 -6.60 18.06
CA GLY A 175 -31.54 -5.63 16.99
C GLY A 175 -30.42 -5.85 16.00
N TYR A 176 -30.40 -5.01 14.98
CA TYR A 176 -29.34 -4.98 14.00
C TYR A 176 -28.88 -3.56 13.70
N TYR A 177 -27.70 -3.50 13.15
CA TYR A 177 -27.02 -2.32 12.67
C TYR A 177 -26.47 -2.56 11.27
N THR A 178 -26.51 -1.56 10.38
CA THR A 178 -25.94 -1.57 9.04
C THR A 178 -25.59 -0.17 8.55
N THR A 179 -24.69 -0.07 7.57
CA THR A 179 -24.45 1.18 6.80
C THR A 179 -25.05 1.11 5.41
N CYS A 180 -25.77 0.03 5.08
CA CYS A 180 -26.45 -0.12 3.79
C CYS A 180 -27.64 0.81 3.66
N GLU A 181 -27.95 1.20 2.42
CA GLU A 181 -29.13 2.00 2.11
C GLU A 181 -30.42 1.23 2.41
N PRO A 182 -31.55 1.91 2.65
CA PRO A 182 -32.82 1.23 2.96
C PRO A 182 -33.35 0.34 1.83
N THR A 183 -32.95 0.61 0.61
CA THR A 183 -33.30 -0.15 -0.59
C THR A 183 -32.48 -1.43 -0.73
N GLU A 184 -31.38 -1.55 0.04
CA GLU A 184 -30.42 -2.62 -0.11
C GLU A 184 -29.94 -3.13 1.24
N ASP A 185 -30.20 -4.39 1.55
CA ASP A 185 -29.83 -5.06 2.80
C ASP A 185 -28.66 -6.03 2.59
N SER A 186 -27.59 -5.58 1.93
CA SER A 186 -26.43 -6.42 1.60
C SER A 186 -25.77 -7.03 2.83
N TRP A 187 -25.71 -6.27 3.94
CA TRP A 187 -25.21 -6.82 5.20
C TRP A 187 -25.88 -6.19 6.42
N LYS A 188 -25.97 -6.97 7.48
CA LYS A 188 -26.48 -6.56 8.80
C LYS A 188 -25.66 -7.23 9.89
N LEU A 189 -25.34 -6.47 10.93
CA LEU A 189 -24.75 -6.99 12.16
C LEU A 189 -25.88 -7.14 13.19
N TYR A 190 -26.31 -8.35 13.44
CA TYR A 190 -27.30 -8.68 14.48
C TYR A 190 -26.65 -8.94 15.81
N GLY A 191 -27.28 -8.51 16.90
CA GLY A 191 -26.86 -8.84 18.26
C GLY A 191 -28.06 -9.09 19.17
N SER A 192 -27.90 -9.97 20.17
CA SER A 192 -28.88 -10.13 21.23
C SER A 192 -28.93 -8.88 22.13
N SER A 193 -27.75 -8.29 22.37
CA SER A 193 -27.55 -7.02 23.05
C SER A 193 -26.40 -6.27 22.38
N ILE A 194 -26.62 -5.00 22.04
CA ILE A 194 -25.59 -4.09 21.50
C ILE A 194 -25.56 -2.86 22.40
N GLU A 195 -24.44 -2.57 23.02
CA GLU A 195 -24.18 -1.36 23.76
C GLU A 195 -23.34 -0.41 22.91
N LEU A 196 -23.77 0.82 22.74
CA LEU A 196 -23.02 1.88 22.05
C LEU A 196 -22.67 2.93 23.11
N ASN A 197 -21.38 3.13 23.36
CA ASN A 197 -20.86 4.13 24.30
C ASN A 197 -20.10 5.24 23.56
N PRO A 198 -20.79 6.31 23.10
CA PRO A 198 -20.16 7.35 22.32
C PRO A 198 -19.06 8.12 23.07
N LYS A 199 -19.19 8.25 24.41
CA LYS A 199 -18.19 8.92 25.22
C LYS A 199 -16.90 8.13 25.36
N ALA A 200 -17.03 6.81 25.49
CA ALA A 200 -15.88 5.90 25.51
C ALA A 200 -15.34 5.56 24.11
N GLY A 201 -16.10 5.93 23.05
CA GLY A 201 -15.70 5.75 21.67
C GLY A 201 -15.79 4.33 21.13
N PHE A 202 -16.51 3.43 21.81
CA PHE A 202 -16.68 2.05 21.37
C PHE A 202 -18.10 1.53 21.62
N GLY A 203 -18.42 0.45 20.92
CA GLY A 203 -19.58 -0.39 21.17
C GLY A 203 -19.17 -1.81 21.53
N THR A 204 -20.01 -2.51 22.28
CA THR A 204 -19.92 -3.95 22.54
C THR A 204 -21.20 -4.64 22.09
N ALA A 205 -21.08 -5.86 21.62
CA ALA A 205 -22.25 -6.63 21.20
C ALA A 205 -22.08 -8.11 21.59
N GLU A 206 -23.18 -8.75 21.95
CA GLU A 206 -23.24 -10.15 22.37
C GLU A 206 -24.05 -10.98 21.38
N ASN A 207 -23.65 -12.25 21.21
CA ASN A 207 -24.26 -13.18 20.26
C ASN A 207 -24.40 -12.57 18.86
N VAL A 208 -23.27 -12.04 18.37
CA VAL A 208 -23.24 -11.24 17.13
C VAL A 208 -23.23 -12.16 15.93
N GLN A 209 -24.11 -11.89 14.97
CA GLN A 209 -24.13 -12.53 13.68
C GLN A 209 -23.95 -11.49 12.59
N LEU A 210 -22.87 -11.63 11.80
CA LEU A 210 -22.78 -10.92 10.54
C LEU A 210 -23.61 -11.67 9.51
N ARG A 211 -24.62 -11.02 8.97
CA ARG A 211 -25.49 -11.57 7.94
C ARG A 211 -25.29 -10.84 6.63
N VAL A 212 -25.20 -11.61 5.55
CA VAL A 212 -25.15 -11.12 4.17
C VAL A 212 -26.43 -11.60 3.48
N HIS A 213 -27.26 -10.68 3.00
CA HIS A 213 -28.60 -10.96 2.49
C HIS A 213 -29.42 -11.87 3.45
N ASP A 214 -29.37 -11.54 4.74
CA ASP A 214 -30.01 -12.27 5.85
C ASP A 214 -29.44 -13.68 6.14
N ILE A 215 -28.45 -14.17 5.40
CA ILE A 215 -27.74 -15.43 5.67
C ILE A 215 -26.63 -15.16 6.69
N PRO A 216 -26.58 -15.86 7.85
CA PRO A 216 -25.51 -15.70 8.79
C PRO A 216 -24.21 -16.31 8.23
N VAL A 217 -23.18 -15.49 8.05
CA VAL A 217 -21.87 -15.88 7.51
C VAL A 217 -20.80 -15.96 8.58
N PHE A 218 -20.91 -15.18 9.66
CA PHE A 218 -20.02 -15.21 10.80
C PHE A 218 -20.80 -15.09 12.11
N TYR A 219 -20.28 -15.74 13.16
CA TYR A 219 -20.80 -15.66 14.52
C TYR A 219 -19.68 -15.31 15.49
N PHE A 220 -19.92 -14.32 16.35
CA PHE A 220 -19.04 -13.92 17.43
C PHE A 220 -19.83 -13.97 18.74
N PRO A 221 -19.41 -14.73 19.76
CA PRO A 221 -20.05 -14.73 21.07
C PRO A 221 -20.07 -13.33 21.68
N TRP A 222 -19.00 -12.60 21.47
CA TRP A 222 -18.80 -11.23 21.91
C TRP A 222 -17.95 -10.46 20.89
N LEU A 223 -18.34 -9.23 20.61
CA LEU A 223 -17.63 -8.34 19.69
C LEU A 223 -17.53 -6.95 20.32
N ARG A 224 -16.35 -6.34 20.27
CA ARG A 224 -16.13 -4.93 20.56
C ARG A 224 -15.67 -4.23 19.29
N PHE A 225 -16.27 -3.07 19.01
CA PHE A 225 -15.99 -2.33 17.80
C PHE A 225 -15.90 -0.82 18.05
N PRO A 226 -15.05 -0.07 17.30
CA PRO A 226 -14.91 1.36 17.47
C PRO A 226 -16.13 2.09 16.92
N LEU A 227 -16.56 3.14 17.63
CA LEU A 227 -17.55 4.12 17.17
C LEU A 227 -16.88 5.38 16.59
N THR A 228 -15.58 5.51 16.80
CA THR A 228 -14.74 6.62 16.35
C THR A 228 -13.49 6.04 15.68
N SER A 229 -12.62 6.90 15.15
CA SER A 229 -11.30 6.47 14.62
C SER A 229 -10.29 6.10 15.73
N ALA A 230 -10.68 6.12 17.00
CA ALA A 230 -9.82 5.73 18.12
C ALA A 230 -9.55 4.21 18.13
N ARG A 231 -8.33 3.82 18.51
CA ARG A 231 -7.94 2.43 18.65
C ARG A 231 -8.70 1.76 19.80
N GLN A 232 -9.23 0.57 19.57
CA GLN A 232 -10.01 -0.19 20.56
C GLN A 232 -9.56 -1.64 20.62
N THR A 233 -9.51 -2.21 21.82
CA THR A 233 -9.26 -3.65 22.04
C THR A 233 -10.42 -4.47 21.50
N GLY A 234 -10.13 -5.52 20.73
CA GLY A 234 -11.15 -6.45 20.22
C GLY A 234 -10.63 -7.34 19.10
N PHE A 235 -11.45 -8.30 18.71
CA PHE A 235 -11.18 -9.10 17.54
C PHE A 235 -11.25 -8.22 16.29
N LEU A 236 -10.23 -8.35 15.44
CA LEU A 236 -10.29 -7.85 14.08
C LEU A 236 -10.99 -8.89 13.20
N PHE A 237 -11.45 -8.49 12.03
CA PHE A 237 -12.09 -9.42 11.13
C PHE A 237 -11.10 -10.49 10.67
N PRO A 238 -11.54 -11.77 10.63
CA PRO A 238 -10.69 -12.86 10.19
C PRO A 238 -10.37 -12.73 8.69
N THR A 239 -9.20 -13.19 8.31
CA THR A 239 -8.83 -13.40 6.92
C THR A 239 -8.90 -14.87 6.58
N PHE A 240 -9.34 -15.19 5.36
CA PHE A 240 -9.39 -16.57 4.89
C PHE A 240 -9.04 -16.66 3.41
N GLY A 241 -8.49 -17.79 3.04
CA GLY A 241 -8.12 -18.11 1.68
C GLY A 241 -8.19 -19.61 1.45
N PHE A 242 -8.13 -20.03 0.20
CA PHE A 242 -8.05 -21.43 -0.17
C PHE A 242 -6.99 -21.61 -1.25
N SER A 243 -6.07 -22.54 -1.03
CA SER A 243 -5.07 -22.98 -2.01
C SER A 243 -5.24 -24.46 -2.28
N ALA A 244 -4.94 -24.89 -3.51
CA ALA A 244 -5.04 -26.31 -3.88
C ALA A 244 -4.02 -27.18 -3.12
N SER A 245 -2.84 -26.62 -2.81
CA SER A 245 -1.77 -27.31 -2.07
C SER A 245 -1.99 -27.24 -0.55
N LYS A 246 -2.36 -26.07 -0.02
CA LYS A 246 -2.39 -25.76 1.41
C LYS A 246 -3.78 -25.91 2.04
N GLY A 247 -4.83 -26.08 1.25
CA GLY A 247 -6.20 -26.16 1.72
C GLY A 247 -6.75 -24.80 2.17
N LEU A 248 -7.62 -24.79 3.18
CA LEU A 248 -8.21 -23.60 3.76
C LEU A 248 -7.22 -22.94 4.74
N SER A 249 -6.96 -21.67 4.58
CA SER A 249 -6.25 -20.83 5.54
C SER A 249 -7.24 -19.89 6.25
N LEU A 250 -7.11 -19.80 7.57
CA LEU A 250 -7.91 -18.92 8.44
C LEU A 250 -6.98 -18.24 9.44
N SER A 251 -7.04 -16.91 9.51
CA SER A 251 -6.33 -16.09 10.49
C SER A 251 -7.34 -15.21 11.24
N THR A 252 -7.29 -15.22 12.57
CA THR A 252 -8.23 -14.49 13.43
C THR A 252 -7.49 -13.53 14.37
N PRO A 253 -7.12 -12.33 13.94
CA PRO A 253 -6.33 -11.42 14.75
C PRO A 253 -7.15 -10.80 15.88
N PHE A 254 -6.53 -10.75 17.06
CA PHE A 254 -7.03 -10.02 18.23
C PHE A 254 -6.10 -8.83 18.50
N TYR A 255 -6.64 -7.62 18.38
CA TYR A 255 -5.94 -6.39 18.67
C TYR A 255 -6.12 -6.00 20.14
N TRP A 256 -5.04 -5.72 20.84
CA TRP A 256 -5.01 -5.33 22.24
C TRP A 256 -4.43 -3.93 22.40
N ASN A 257 -5.29 -2.96 22.66
CA ASN A 257 -4.90 -1.58 22.99
C ASN A 257 -4.51 -1.49 24.47
N LEU A 258 -3.25 -1.77 24.78
CA LEU A 258 -2.72 -1.84 26.15
C LEU A 258 -2.65 -0.46 26.82
N ALA A 259 -2.19 0.56 26.04
CA ALA A 259 -2.05 1.94 26.49
C ALA A 259 -2.06 2.88 25.27
N PRO A 260 -2.16 4.21 25.45
CA PRO A 260 -2.10 5.16 24.32
C PRO A 260 -0.87 5.00 23.42
N ASN A 261 0.22 4.47 23.97
CA ASN A 261 1.51 4.29 23.29
C ASN A 261 1.97 2.83 23.21
N TYR A 262 1.15 1.87 23.66
CA TYR A 262 1.40 0.44 23.55
C TYR A 262 0.21 -0.26 22.94
N ASP A 263 0.46 -1.13 21.98
CA ASP A 263 -0.53 -2.08 21.49
C ASP A 263 0.11 -3.43 21.14
N ALA A 264 -0.74 -4.45 21.02
CA ALA A 264 -0.35 -5.77 20.56
C ALA A 264 -1.42 -6.33 19.63
N THR A 265 -0.99 -7.18 18.69
CA THR A 265 -1.88 -7.98 17.85
C THR A 265 -1.46 -9.45 17.99
N ILE A 266 -2.41 -10.31 18.32
CA ILE A 266 -2.21 -11.76 18.47
C ILE A 266 -3.05 -12.43 17.40
N THR A 267 -2.43 -13.19 16.51
CA THR A 267 -3.12 -13.78 15.35
C THR A 267 -2.91 -15.28 15.31
N PRO A 268 -3.84 -16.09 15.82
CA PRO A 268 -3.84 -17.52 15.54
C PRO A 268 -4.15 -17.77 14.05
N ASN A 269 -3.41 -18.71 13.47
CA ASN A 269 -3.46 -19.11 12.07
C ASN A 269 -3.73 -20.62 11.98
N ILE A 270 -4.61 -21.00 11.05
CA ILE A 270 -4.90 -22.40 10.75
C ILE A 270 -4.78 -22.58 9.24
N VAL A 271 -3.98 -23.56 8.81
CA VAL A 271 -3.85 -23.96 7.40
C VAL A 271 -4.09 -25.48 7.35
N THR A 272 -5.23 -25.87 6.78
CA THR A 272 -5.78 -27.23 6.98
C THR A 272 -4.86 -28.36 6.53
N ASN A 273 -4.04 -28.15 5.51
CA ASN A 273 -3.13 -29.18 4.99
C ASN A 273 -1.67 -29.00 5.48
N GLU A 274 -1.39 -27.94 6.24
CA GLU A 274 -0.01 -27.65 6.66
C GLU A 274 0.14 -27.61 8.17
N GLY A 275 -0.79 -26.95 8.91
CA GLY A 275 -0.65 -26.89 10.35
C GLY A 275 -1.33 -25.68 11.00
N THR A 276 -0.82 -25.32 12.18
CA THR A 276 -1.32 -24.19 12.97
C THR A 276 -0.20 -23.24 13.35
N GLY A 277 -0.51 -21.96 13.42
CA GLY A 277 0.46 -20.92 13.76
C GLY A 277 -0.07 -19.87 14.71
N LEU A 278 0.85 -19.11 15.27
CA LEU A 278 0.56 -17.96 16.12
C LEU A 278 1.51 -16.81 15.74
N ASP A 279 0.93 -15.68 15.31
CA ASP A 279 1.68 -14.44 15.11
C ASP A 279 1.44 -13.51 16.29
N LEU A 280 2.49 -12.86 16.75
CA LEU A 280 2.49 -11.85 17.79
C LEU A 280 3.18 -10.59 17.26
N GLU A 281 2.49 -9.45 17.28
CA GLU A 281 3.06 -8.14 17.04
C GLU A 281 2.87 -7.29 18.30
N ILE A 282 3.93 -6.68 18.82
CA ILE A 282 3.88 -5.71 19.92
C ILE A 282 4.53 -4.42 19.45
N ARG A 283 3.84 -3.29 19.63
CA ARG A 283 4.35 -1.97 19.25
C ARG A 283 4.37 -1.02 20.42
N HIS A 284 5.46 -0.28 20.50
CA HIS A 284 5.64 0.78 21.49
C HIS A 284 6.04 2.08 20.81
N LEU A 285 5.24 3.12 20.97
CA LEU A 285 5.53 4.47 20.51
C LEU A 285 6.08 5.29 21.68
N SER A 286 7.40 5.53 21.66
CA SER A 286 8.03 6.48 22.59
C SER A 286 7.94 7.91 22.05
N LYS A 287 8.34 8.89 22.84
CA LYS A 287 8.47 10.29 22.36
C LYS A 287 9.57 10.45 21.30
N TYR A 288 10.40 9.45 21.10
CA TYR A 288 11.53 9.47 20.18
C TYR A 288 11.27 8.65 18.90
N GLY A 289 10.37 7.68 18.91
CA GLY A 289 10.08 6.84 17.76
C GLY A 289 9.35 5.55 18.08
N LEU A 290 9.22 4.70 17.08
CA LEU A 290 8.48 3.44 17.14
C LEU A 290 9.43 2.27 17.39
N THR A 291 9.03 1.37 18.28
CA THR A 291 9.63 0.04 18.49
C THR A 291 8.58 -1.02 18.19
N THR A 292 8.94 -2.01 17.39
CA THR A 292 8.06 -3.13 17.02
C THR A 292 8.79 -4.45 17.33
N TYR A 293 8.10 -5.35 17.99
CA TYR A 293 8.48 -6.75 18.12
C TYR A 293 7.46 -7.62 17.38
N GLU A 294 7.93 -8.50 16.52
CA GLU A 294 7.12 -9.43 15.75
C GLU A 294 7.68 -10.84 15.94
N GLN A 295 6.80 -11.79 16.17
CA GLN A 295 7.13 -13.21 16.23
C GLN A 295 6.07 -13.97 15.44
N SER A 296 6.52 -14.90 14.62
CA SER A 296 5.65 -15.83 13.89
C SER A 296 6.12 -17.24 14.17
N THR A 297 5.26 -18.05 14.77
CA THR A 297 5.53 -19.45 15.07
C THR A 297 4.50 -20.30 14.34
N PHE A 298 4.95 -21.31 13.62
CA PHE A 298 4.10 -22.21 12.86
C PHE A 298 4.51 -23.66 13.15
N ASP A 299 3.56 -24.49 13.52
CA ASP A 299 3.74 -25.91 13.80
C ASP A 299 3.15 -26.71 12.64
N GLU A 300 4.04 -27.32 11.85
CA GLU A 300 3.65 -28.16 10.72
C GLU A 300 3.14 -29.52 11.20
N HIS A 301 1.92 -29.87 10.80
CA HIS A 301 1.40 -31.21 10.97
C HIS A 301 1.97 -32.13 9.86
N LYS A 302 2.15 -33.42 10.18
CA LYS A 302 2.52 -34.42 9.17
C LYS A 302 1.56 -34.33 7.98
N SER A 303 2.08 -34.03 6.82
CA SER A 303 1.35 -34.10 5.57
C SER A 303 0.80 -35.51 5.36
N PHE A 304 -0.35 -35.64 4.70
CA PHE A 304 -0.85 -36.94 4.21
C PHE A 304 0.12 -37.62 3.19
N ASP A 305 1.15 -36.90 2.76
CA ASP A 305 2.25 -37.42 1.97
C ASP A 305 3.37 -37.91 2.89
N ASP A 306 3.45 -39.22 3.09
CA ASP A 306 4.45 -39.89 3.94
C ASP A 306 5.92 -39.62 3.53
N SER A 307 6.17 -38.92 2.43
CA SER A 307 7.50 -38.52 1.98
C SER A 307 8.06 -37.26 2.60
N LYS A 308 7.24 -36.43 3.27
CA LYS A 308 7.67 -35.21 3.97
C LYS A 308 7.66 -35.43 5.49
N GLN A 309 8.84 -35.36 6.09
CA GLN A 309 8.98 -35.33 7.54
C GLN A 309 8.42 -33.99 8.07
N ALA A 310 7.56 -34.05 9.09
CA ALA A 310 7.13 -32.83 9.79
C ALA A 310 8.33 -32.24 10.52
N GLU A 311 8.67 -31.00 10.24
CA GLU A 311 9.84 -30.31 10.78
C GLU A 311 9.61 -29.76 12.20
N GLY A 312 8.38 -29.90 12.75
CA GLY A 312 8.00 -29.37 14.06
C GLY A 312 7.72 -27.85 14.03
N ALA A 313 7.69 -27.23 15.19
CA ALA A 313 7.41 -25.80 15.30
C ALA A 313 8.56 -24.95 14.82
N GLN A 314 8.30 -24.09 13.84
CA GLN A 314 9.26 -23.15 13.27
C GLN A 314 8.93 -21.72 13.71
N THR A 315 9.95 -20.91 13.94
CA THR A 315 9.78 -19.56 14.50
C THR A 315 10.60 -18.55 13.72
N LEU A 316 9.97 -17.43 13.39
CA LEU A 316 10.64 -16.22 12.88
C LEU A 316 10.50 -15.10 13.90
N LEU A 317 11.58 -14.37 14.14
CA LEU A 317 11.62 -13.23 15.05
C LEU A 317 12.04 -11.97 14.32
N ARG A 318 11.43 -10.84 14.69
CA ARG A 318 11.83 -9.53 14.23
C ARG A 318 11.66 -8.51 15.34
N PHE A 319 12.75 -7.84 15.70
CA PHE A 319 12.73 -6.67 16.56
C PHE A 319 13.25 -5.46 15.77
N LYS A 320 12.46 -4.42 15.70
CA LYS A 320 12.84 -3.19 15.01
C LYS A 320 12.57 -1.98 15.89
N THR A 321 13.56 -1.07 15.98
CA THR A 321 13.36 0.22 16.62
C THR A 321 14.09 1.31 15.84
N ASP A 322 13.43 2.43 15.62
CA ASP A 322 13.98 3.65 15.03
C ASP A 322 13.64 4.82 15.96
N GLN A 323 14.67 5.49 16.49
CA GLN A 323 14.53 6.54 17.50
C GLN A 323 15.23 7.81 17.07
N GLN A 324 14.54 8.94 17.17
CA GLN A 324 15.08 10.28 16.91
C GLN A 324 15.21 11.03 18.25
N PHE A 325 16.37 11.00 18.87
CA PHE A 325 16.57 11.63 20.21
C PHE A 325 16.58 13.14 20.16
N THR A 326 17.18 13.70 19.12
CA THR A 326 17.19 15.13 18.85
C THR A 326 16.99 15.35 17.35
N LYS A 327 16.85 16.63 16.91
CA LYS A 327 16.79 16.92 15.45
C LYS A 327 18.01 16.35 14.70
N ASN A 328 19.13 16.10 15.39
CA ASN A 328 20.42 15.76 14.80
C ASN A 328 20.83 14.30 15.06
N LEU A 329 20.30 13.67 16.11
CA LEU A 329 20.76 12.35 16.57
C LEU A 329 19.67 11.32 16.45
N SER A 330 19.92 10.26 15.68
CA SER A 330 19.04 9.10 15.49
C SER A 330 19.78 7.79 15.78
N THR A 331 19.04 6.78 16.18
CA THR A 331 19.55 5.41 16.30
C THR A 331 18.48 4.41 15.85
N GLY A 332 18.91 3.26 15.40
CA GLY A 332 18.02 2.13 15.10
C GLY A 332 18.69 0.80 15.37
N LEU A 333 17.83 -0.18 15.61
CA LEU A 333 18.19 -1.57 15.73
C LEU A 333 17.19 -2.39 14.90
N LEU A 334 17.71 -3.27 14.08
CA LEU A 334 16.97 -4.35 13.43
C LEU A 334 17.60 -5.66 13.86
N TYR A 335 16.80 -6.55 14.38
CA TYR A 335 17.20 -7.91 14.71
C TYR A 335 16.18 -8.86 14.11
N GLU A 336 16.58 -9.58 13.08
CA GLU A 336 15.80 -10.65 12.46
C GLU A 336 16.48 -11.99 12.74
N ASP A 337 15.69 -13.00 12.99
CA ASP A 337 16.21 -14.31 13.37
C ASP A 337 15.26 -15.43 12.95
N ASN A 338 15.83 -16.54 12.51
CA ASN A 338 15.15 -17.83 12.34
C ASN A 338 15.81 -18.86 13.26
N PRO A 339 15.39 -18.94 14.54
CA PRO A 339 16.03 -19.82 15.52
C PRO A 339 16.00 -21.31 15.17
N THR A 340 15.07 -21.71 14.31
CA THR A 340 14.91 -23.10 13.90
C THR A 340 15.79 -23.49 12.73
N GLU A 341 16.37 -22.49 12.03
CA GLU A 341 17.22 -22.67 10.85
C GLU A 341 16.57 -23.47 9.70
N ASN A 342 15.30 -23.76 9.81
CA ASN A 342 14.53 -24.50 8.83
C ASN A 342 13.78 -23.55 7.87
N LYS A 343 13.36 -24.09 6.76
CA LYS A 343 12.55 -23.36 5.80
C LYS A 343 11.16 -23.09 6.38
N TYR A 344 10.88 -21.83 6.73
CA TYR A 344 9.58 -21.43 7.25
C TYR A 344 8.50 -21.59 6.17
N PRO A 345 7.34 -22.19 6.45
CA PRO A 345 6.29 -22.36 5.46
C PRO A 345 5.81 -20.99 4.93
N ASP A 346 5.57 -20.91 3.62
CA ASP A 346 4.96 -19.73 3.00
C ASP A 346 3.46 -19.66 3.35
N VAL A 347 3.17 -19.38 4.63
CA VAL A 347 1.81 -19.14 5.10
C VAL A 347 1.46 -17.68 4.91
N ASN A 348 0.45 -17.42 4.11
CA ASN A 348 0.06 -16.08 3.66
C ASN A 348 -0.39 -15.10 4.78
N SER A 349 -0.23 -15.45 6.04
CA SER A 349 -0.78 -14.71 7.18
C SER A 349 0.24 -13.89 7.96
N THR A 350 1.54 -14.09 7.74
CA THR A 350 2.54 -13.51 8.61
C THR A 350 3.01 -12.12 8.17
N SER A 351 3.23 -11.24 9.13
CA SER A 351 3.90 -9.95 8.92
C SER A 351 5.38 -10.12 8.59
N ILE A 352 5.97 -11.25 9.01
CA ILE A 352 7.37 -11.62 8.74
C ILE A 352 7.36 -12.70 7.65
N LYS A 353 8.12 -12.46 6.57
CA LYS A 353 8.30 -13.42 5.48
C LYS A 353 9.63 -14.13 5.60
N GLN A 354 9.69 -15.35 5.10
CA GLN A 354 10.96 -16.05 4.92
C GLN A 354 11.90 -15.24 4.01
N LYS A 355 13.17 -15.28 4.34
CA LYS A 355 14.27 -14.63 3.62
C LYS A 355 15.46 -15.59 3.53
N ASP A 356 16.28 -15.40 2.52
CA ASP A 356 17.57 -16.10 2.42
C ASP A 356 18.54 -15.61 3.49
N ASN A 357 18.47 -14.31 3.83
CA ASN A 357 19.34 -13.68 4.81
C ASN A 357 18.52 -12.85 5.80
N TYR A 358 18.66 -13.12 7.10
CA TYR A 358 18.04 -12.37 8.20
C TYR A 358 19.03 -11.36 8.75
N GLU A 359 18.70 -10.09 8.62
CA GLU A 359 19.59 -8.98 8.99
C GLU A 359 19.55 -8.71 10.49
N ARG A 360 20.73 -8.54 11.09
CA ARG A 360 20.93 -8.03 12.44
C ARG A 360 21.81 -6.79 12.36
N SER A 361 21.22 -5.62 12.56
CA SER A 361 21.94 -4.37 12.42
C SER A 361 21.58 -3.35 13.49
N ALA A 362 22.57 -2.51 13.85
CA ALA A 362 22.35 -1.34 14.69
C ALA A 362 23.06 -0.15 14.08
N TYR A 363 22.47 1.02 14.20
CA TYR A 363 23.10 2.23 13.71
C TYR A 363 22.97 3.41 14.68
N LEU A 364 23.96 4.32 14.58
CA LEU A 364 23.95 5.65 15.16
C LEU A 364 24.11 6.67 14.05
N GLY A 365 23.15 7.57 13.88
CA GLY A 365 23.13 8.60 12.85
C GLY A 365 23.21 10.00 13.45
N PHE A 366 24.02 10.86 12.84
CA PHE A 366 24.14 12.26 13.16
C PHE A 366 23.97 13.10 11.90
N ASN A 367 23.06 14.10 11.94
CA ASN A 367 22.83 15.04 10.86
C ASN A 367 22.87 16.46 11.40
N SER A 368 23.68 17.33 10.81
CA SER A 368 23.77 18.72 11.21
C SER A 368 24.06 19.62 10.01
N GLY A 369 23.05 20.34 9.55
CA GLY A 369 23.17 21.20 8.38
C GLY A 369 23.62 20.41 7.14
N ASN A 370 24.81 20.74 6.66
CA ASN A 370 25.39 20.14 5.47
C ASN A 370 26.16 18.84 5.73
N PHE A 371 26.29 18.43 6.98
CA PHE A 371 27.04 17.22 7.38
C PHE A 371 26.10 16.13 7.86
N SER A 372 26.33 14.91 7.38
CA SER A 372 25.67 13.70 7.89
C SER A 372 26.73 12.61 8.12
N SER A 373 26.53 11.84 9.19
CA SER A 373 27.35 10.66 9.47
C SER A 373 26.50 9.55 10.06
N LYS A 374 26.74 8.30 9.63
CA LYS A 374 26.05 7.12 10.13
C LYS A 374 27.04 5.99 10.37
N ALA A 375 27.13 5.54 11.62
CA ALA A 375 27.88 4.35 11.99
C ALA A 375 26.91 3.17 12.10
N THR A 376 27.21 2.06 11.43
CA THR A 376 26.36 0.86 11.36
C THR A 376 27.21 -0.37 11.66
N ILE A 377 26.71 -1.25 12.51
CA ILE A 377 27.16 -2.64 12.60
C ILE A 377 26.08 -3.51 11.98
N ARG A 378 26.47 -4.55 11.21
CA ARG A 378 25.52 -5.42 10.52
C ARG A 378 26.10 -6.82 10.38
N THR A 379 25.30 -7.81 10.72
CA THR A 379 25.55 -9.22 10.50
C THR A 379 24.34 -9.90 9.90
N TYR A 380 24.53 -11.11 9.38
CA TYR A 380 23.44 -11.90 8.81
C TYR A 380 23.38 -13.31 9.39
N GLN A 381 22.18 -13.81 9.55
CA GLN A 381 21.94 -15.25 9.64
C GLN A 381 21.46 -15.73 8.26
N THR A 382 22.13 -16.71 7.69
CA THR A 382 21.77 -17.40 6.44
C THR A 382 21.44 -18.85 6.78
N PRO A 383 20.15 -19.22 6.89
CA PRO A 383 19.78 -20.58 7.32
C PRO A 383 20.13 -21.67 6.29
N ASP A 384 20.07 -21.33 5.00
CA ASP A 384 20.45 -22.27 3.94
C ASP A 384 21.97 -22.31 3.78
N PRO A 385 22.62 -23.43 4.14
CA PRO A 385 24.08 -23.55 4.07
C PRO A 385 24.64 -23.62 2.63
N THR A 386 23.75 -23.70 1.63
CA THR A 386 24.16 -23.70 0.21
C THR A 386 24.29 -22.28 -0.37
N LEU A 387 23.84 -21.28 0.36
CA LEU A 387 23.94 -19.88 -0.03
C LEU A 387 25.16 -19.21 0.59
N ASP A 388 25.85 -18.39 -0.19
CA ASP A 388 26.96 -17.58 0.31
C ASP A 388 26.42 -16.52 1.30
N LYS A 389 27.08 -16.41 2.45
CA LYS A 389 26.75 -15.37 3.44
C LYS A 389 27.29 -14.03 2.99
N PRO A 390 26.49 -12.95 3.07
CA PRO A 390 26.99 -11.61 2.82
C PRO A 390 28.02 -11.18 3.87
N PHE A 391 28.98 -10.33 3.49
CA PHE A 391 29.92 -9.75 4.43
C PHE A 391 29.24 -9.02 5.60
N ASP A 392 29.70 -9.30 6.82
CA ASP A 392 29.38 -8.52 8.00
C ASP A 392 30.09 -7.16 7.96
N TRP A 393 29.52 -6.17 8.62
CA TRP A 393 30.16 -4.86 8.84
C TRP A 393 30.49 -4.68 10.34
N LYS A 394 31.76 -4.49 10.66
CA LYS A 394 32.24 -4.45 12.06
C LYS A 394 33.22 -3.29 12.34
N PRO A 395 32.91 -1.99 12.24
CA PRO A 395 31.66 -1.34 11.74
C PRO A 395 31.76 -0.85 10.29
N ARG A 396 30.71 -0.22 9.82
CA ARG A 396 30.73 0.69 8.68
C ARG A 396 30.34 2.10 9.13
N ILE A 397 31.13 3.10 8.73
CA ILE A 397 30.89 4.52 9.00
C ILE A 397 30.79 5.25 7.66
N ASP A 398 29.64 5.76 7.34
CA ASP A 398 29.39 6.59 6.16
C ASP A 398 29.28 8.05 6.62
N SER A 399 30.04 8.96 6.02
CA SER A 399 29.99 10.38 6.31
C SER A 399 29.88 11.18 5.02
N SER A 400 29.07 12.21 5.00
CA SER A 400 28.95 13.10 3.85
C SER A 400 28.90 14.56 4.29
N TYR A 401 29.54 15.40 3.49
CA TYR A 401 29.49 16.85 3.64
C TYR A 401 29.16 17.47 2.29
N ARG A 402 28.18 18.35 2.24
CA ARG A 402 27.78 19.05 1.03
C ARG A 402 27.80 20.54 1.26
N TYR A 403 28.57 21.23 0.46
CA TYR A 403 28.64 22.68 0.44
C TYR A 403 28.30 23.18 -0.96
N ALA A 404 27.32 24.04 -1.06
CA ALA A 404 26.86 24.59 -2.33
C ALA A 404 26.68 26.10 -2.20
N THR A 405 27.24 26.82 -3.17
CA THR A 405 27.00 28.25 -3.40
C THR A 405 26.37 28.42 -4.79
N THR A 406 26.15 29.67 -5.21
CA THR A 406 25.65 29.96 -6.57
C THR A 406 26.58 29.39 -7.66
N TYR A 407 27.90 29.35 -7.42
CA TYR A 407 28.87 29.00 -8.44
C TYR A 407 29.69 27.76 -8.11
N LEU A 408 29.75 27.32 -6.86
CA LEU A 408 30.59 26.21 -6.44
C LEU A 408 29.77 25.15 -5.73
N ASN A 409 29.92 23.90 -6.16
CA ASN A 409 29.47 22.72 -5.46
C ASN A 409 30.67 21.92 -4.98
N TYR A 410 30.67 21.55 -3.72
CA TYR A 410 31.67 20.68 -3.11
C TYR A 410 30.98 19.59 -2.31
N ASN A 411 31.13 18.36 -2.77
CA ASN A 411 30.58 17.17 -2.13
C ASN A 411 31.74 16.28 -1.68
N VAL A 412 31.70 15.87 -0.41
CA VAL A 412 32.63 14.91 0.15
C VAL A 412 31.90 13.75 0.74
N ASN A 413 32.29 12.54 0.35
CA ASN A 413 31.76 11.30 0.91
C ASN A 413 32.93 10.48 1.44
N GLY A 414 32.95 10.22 2.73
CA GLY A 414 33.88 9.35 3.40
C GLY A 414 33.21 8.08 3.87
N GLN A 415 33.86 6.96 3.70
CA GLN A 415 33.39 5.68 4.23
C GLN A 415 34.58 4.92 4.84
N TYR A 416 34.32 4.37 6.02
CA TYR A 416 35.15 3.33 6.60
C TYR A 416 34.32 2.09 6.80
N THR A 417 34.84 0.92 6.38
CA THR A 417 34.13 -0.36 6.58
C THR A 417 35.15 -1.43 6.95
N ASP A 418 34.86 -2.13 8.03
CA ASP A 418 35.55 -3.37 8.41
C ASP A 418 34.65 -4.53 7.97
N PHE A 419 35.02 -5.21 6.88
CA PHE A 419 34.29 -6.34 6.31
C PHE A 419 34.84 -7.63 6.92
N TYR A 420 33.93 -8.46 7.36
CA TYR A 420 34.23 -9.77 7.91
C TYR A 420 33.45 -10.84 7.10
N ASP A 421 34.18 -11.86 6.62
CA ASP A 421 33.58 -13.04 5.96
C ASP A 421 33.24 -14.08 7.02
N PRO A 422 31.93 -14.31 7.31
CA PRO A 422 31.51 -15.25 8.35
C PRO A 422 31.89 -16.72 8.06
N ASP A 423 32.12 -17.04 6.80
CA ASP A 423 32.46 -18.41 6.36
C ASP A 423 33.98 -18.65 6.27
N GLU A 424 34.80 -17.61 6.46
CA GLU A 424 36.27 -17.64 6.38
C GLU A 424 36.80 -18.31 5.09
N ASN A 425 36.02 -18.20 4.02
CA ASN A 425 36.29 -18.91 2.78
C ASN A 425 37.16 -18.14 1.80
N ASN A 426 37.11 -16.78 1.86
CA ASN A 426 37.75 -15.92 0.89
C ASN A 426 38.72 -14.94 1.53
N PHE A 427 38.23 -13.80 2.00
CA PHE A 427 39.03 -12.73 2.59
C PHE A 427 38.14 -11.81 3.44
N ASP A 428 38.77 -11.21 4.44
CA ASP A 428 38.27 -10.09 5.22
C ASP A 428 38.98 -8.81 4.83
N GLY A 429 38.52 -7.68 5.30
CA GLY A 429 39.33 -6.48 5.11
C GLY A 429 38.70 -5.20 5.60
N LYS A 430 39.58 -4.26 5.83
CA LYS A 430 39.25 -2.87 6.16
C LYS A 430 39.38 -2.01 4.92
N ARG A 431 38.35 -1.24 4.65
CA ARG A 431 38.34 -0.29 3.54
C ARG A 431 38.07 1.11 4.05
N SER A 432 38.96 2.05 3.69
CA SER A 432 38.76 3.49 3.87
C SER A 432 38.57 4.14 2.51
N VAL A 433 37.50 4.90 2.32
CA VAL A 433 37.16 5.59 1.07
C VAL A 433 36.97 7.07 1.33
N LEU A 434 37.51 7.90 0.47
CA LEU A 434 37.23 9.33 0.42
C LEU A 434 37.00 9.75 -1.03
N ASN A 435 35.77 10.09 -1.35
CA ASN A 435 35.38 10.60 -2.66
C ASN A 435 35.02 12.09 -2.53
N GLN A 436 35.65 12.92 -3.37
CA GLN A 436 35.41 14.35 -3.41
C GLN A 436 34.99 14.75 -4.83
N ASP A 437 33.93 15.53 -4.92
CA ASP A 437 33.44 16.13 -6.18
C ASP A 437 33.41 17.64 -6.01
N ILE A 438 34.21 18.31 -6.81
CA ILE A 438 34.37 19.77 -6.82
C ILE A 438 33.93 20.25 -8.19
N SER A 439 32.88 21.00 -8.27
CA SER A 439 32.37 21.50 -9.55
C SER A 439 31.93 22.94 -9.50
N LEU A 440 32.10 23.64 -10.61
CA LEU A 440 31.51 24.94 -10.81
C LEU A 440 30.10 24.79 -11.40
N ASN A 441 29.18 25.61 -10.94
CA ASN A 441 27.83 25.71 -11.49
C ASN A 441 27.68 27.05 -12.21
N LEU A 442 27.97 27.06 -13.52
CA LEU A 442 27.82 28.24 -14.37
C LEU A 442 26.52 28.08 -15.15
N SER A 443 25.43 28.57 -14.57
CA SER A 443 24.09 28.45 -15.15
C SER A 443 23.43 29.79 -15.38
N ASN A 444 22.64 29.86 -16.45
CA ASN A 444 21.80 31.00 -16.79
C ASN A 444 20.47 30.50 -17.38
N ALA A 445 19.63 31.43 -17.89
CA ALA A 445 18.30 31.08 -18.39
C ALA A 445 18.31 30.16 -19.63
N TRP A 446 19.39 30.11 -20.39
CA TRP A 446 19.48 29.36 -21.65
C TRP A 446 20.43 28.16 -21.60
N GLY A 447 21.14 27.93 -20.51
CA GLY A 447 22.01 26.77 -20.42
C GLY A 447 22.82 26.67 -19.15
N THR A 448 23.54 25.54 -19.03
CA THR A 448 24.42 25.21 -17.92
C THR A 448 25.78 24.78 -18.45
N PHE A 449 26.84 25.12 -17.70
CA PHE A 449 28.16 24.57 -17.89
C PHE A 449 28.80 24.28 -16.54
N SER A 450 29.13 23.02 -16.30
CA SER A 450 29.56 22.52 -15.00
C SER A 450 30.86 21.73 -15.13
N PRO A 451 32.03 22.39 -15.18
CA PRO A 451 33.30 21.69 -15.10
C PRO A 451 33.57 21.25 -13.68
N GLY A 452 34.21 20.08 -13.53
CA GLY A 452 34.47 19.53 -12.22
C GLY A 452 35.66 18.54 -12.19
N ILE A 453 36.07 18.22 -10.98
CA ILE A 453 37.12 17.26 -10.68
C ILE A 453 36.60 16.29 -9.62
N LEU A 454 36.80 15.01 -9.88
CA LEU A 454 36.56 13.93 -8.92
C LEU A 454 37.90 13.45 -8.36
N LEU A 455 38.01 13.45 -7.05
CA LEU A 455 39.17 12.91 -6.35
C LEU A 455 38.73 11.71 -5.54
N ASN A 456 39.26 10.56 -5.84
CA ASN A 456 38.93 9.29 -5.22
C ASN A 456 40.17 8.73 -4.52
N TYR A 457 40.06 8.48 -3.23
CA TYR A 457 41.07 7.78 -2.45
C TYR A 457 40.46 6.54 -1.81
N ARG A 458 41.15 5.42 -1.90
CA ARG A 458 40.79 4.14 -1.29
C ARG A 458 42.01 3.52 -0.68
N ASP A 459 41.83 2.96 0.51
CA ASP A 459 42.87 2.23 1.23
C ASP A 459 42.29 0.93 1.77
N TYR A 460 43.02 -0.16 1.58
CA TYR A 460 42.59 -1.51 1.93
C TYR A 460 43.65 -2.21 2.74
N GLN A 461 43.22 -2.88 3.82
CA GLN A 461 44.01 -3.83 4.58
C GLN A 461 43.27 -5.17 4.48
N ILE A 462 43.87 -6.14 3.77
CA ILE A 462 43.21 -7.40 3.42
C ILE A 462 43.89 -8.54 4.18
N HIS A 463 43.07 -9.28 4.91
CA HIS A 463 43.40 -10.58 5.47
C HIS A 463 42.78 -11.67 4.57
N ASN A 464 43.63 -12.54 4.03
CA ASN A 464 43.21 -13.56 3.08
C ASN A 464 43.42 -14.95 3.67
N TYR A 465 42.35 -15.73 3.80
CA TYR A 465 42.40 -17.07 4.39
C TYR A 465 43.17 -18.09 3.56
N LYS A 466 43.40 -17.82 2.27
CA LYS A 466 44.04 -18.73 1.30
C LYS A 466 45.40 -18.23 0.78
N SER A 467 45.78 -17.00 1.09
CA SER A 467 46.96 -16.33 0.60
C SER A 467 47.53 -15.41 1.67
N PRO A 468 48.79 -14.92 1.55
CA PRO A 468 49.31 -13.92 2.49
C PRO A 468 48.48 -12.65 2.53
N ASP A 469 48.44 -12.01 3.69
CA ASP A 469 47.81 -10.70 3.89
C ASP A 469 48.54 -9.63 3.07
N TYR A 470 47.82 -8.61 2.68
CA TYR A 470 48.35 -7.51 1.92
C TYR A 470 47.59 -6.21 2.12
N ASP A 471 48.31 -5.08 1.93
CA ASP A 471 47.73 -3.75 1.92
C ASP A 471 47.79 -3.19 0.49
N THR A 472 46.77 -2.47 0.10
CA THR A 472 46.75 -1.81 -1.19
C THR A 472 46.00 -0.49 -1.12
N SER A 473 46.40 0.47 -1.96
CA SER A 473 45.70 1.75 -2.01
C SER A 473 45.52 2.25 -3.44
N LEU A 474 44.51 3.05 -3.66
CA LEU A 474 44.23 3.70 -4.92
C LEU A 474 43.98 5.19 -4.71
N SER A 475 44.82 6.01 -5.37
CA SER A 475 44.58 7.45 -5.52
C SER A 475 44.27 7.73 -6.98
N HIS A 476 43.10 8.30 -7.25
CA HIS A 476 42.63 8.52 -8.60
C HIS A 476 41.96 9.89 -8.73
N ALA A 477 42.25 10.58 -9.83
CA ALA A 477 41.64 11.85 -10.17
C ALA A 477 41.01 11.78 -11.57
N SER A 478 39.78 12.20 -11.67
CA SER A 478 39.08 12.34 -12.95
C SER A 478 38.66 13.79 -13.15
N VAL A 479 38.66 14.22 -14.39
CA VAL A 479 38.14 15.55 -14.78
C VAL A 479 36.93 15.39 -15.68
N TYR A 480 35.97 16.26 -15.52
CA TYR A 480 34.76 16.23 -16.32
C TYR A 480 34.20 17.63 -16.60
N PHE A 481 33.38 17.74 -17.57
CA PHE A 481 32.45 18.85 -17.69
C PHE A 481 31.10 18.36 -18.21
N ASP A 482 30.04 18.94 -17.70
CA ASP A 482 28.67 18.79 -18.19
C ASP A 482 28.19 20.13 -18.76
N SER A 483 27.58 20.09 -19.92
CA SER A 483 27.02 21.27 -20.56
C SER A 483 25.67 20.94 -21.17
N SER A 484 24.71 21.84 -21.01
CA SER A 484 23.44 21.77 -21.70
C SER A 484 22.97 23.16 -22.12
N VAL A 485 22.27 23.22 -23.24
CA VAL A 485 21.64 24.44 -23.77
C VAL A 485 20.15 24.17 -23.93
N VAL A 486 19.32 25.17 -23.65
CA VAL A 486 17.87 25.05 -23.75
C VAL A 486 17.38 25.99 -24.84
N PHE A 487 16.85 25.43 -25.91
CA PHE A 487 16.10 26.15 -26.93
C PHE A 487 14.61 25.97 -26.69
N GLU A 488 13.86 27.05 -26.84
CA GLU A 488 12.40 27.02 -26.66
C GLU A 488 11.70 27.59 -27.85
N ARG A 489 10.57 26.99 -28.22
CA ARG A 489 9.67 27.56 -29.23
C ARG A 489 8.20 27.34 -28.84
N PRO A 490 7.32 28.28 -29.18
CA PRO A 490 5.89 28.06 -29.17
C PRO A 490 5.49 27.14 -30.33
N LEU A 491 4.51 26.29 -30.11
CA LEU A 491 3.84 25.46 -31.12
C LEU A 491 2.34 25.63 -30.97
N LEU A 492 1.64 25.82 -32.09
CA LEU A 492 0.18 25.83 -32.07
C LEU A 492 -0.33 24.42 -32.37
N ILE A 493 -1.03 23.84 -31.40
CA ILE A 493 -1.65 22.51 -31.50
C ILE A 493 -3.11 22.67 -31.07
N ASP A 494 -4.05 22.32 -31.94
CA ASP A 494 -5.49 22.40 -31.66
C ASP A 494 -5.90 23.77 -31.07
N ASP A 495 -5.49 24.86 -31.74
CA ASP A 495 -5.73 26.27 -31.34
C ASP A 495 -5.21 26.66 -29.95
N THR A 496 -4.42 25.78 -29.31
CA THR A 496 -3.72 26.06 -28.04
C THR A 496 -2.22 26.26 -28.27
N THR A 497 -1.64 27.24 -27.57
CA THR A 497 -0.19 27.45 -27.60
C THR A 497 0.50 26.47 -26.66
N TRP A 498 1.27 25.56 -27.22
CA TRP A 498 2.18 24.67 -26.52
C TRP A 498 3.58 25.28 -26.52
N ARG A 499 4.43 24.77 -25.62
CA ARG A 499 5.84 25.10 -25.55
C ARG A 499 6.68 23.84 -25.76
N GLN A 500 7.58 23.88 -26.76
CA GLN A 500 8.55 22.82 -26.97
C GLN A 500 9.93 23.30 -26.50
N THR A 501 10.63 22.45 -25.74
CA THR A 501 12.07 22.63 -25.51
C THR A 501 12.87 21.66 -26.35
N LEU A 502 14.09 22.06 -26.71
CA LEU A 502 15.12 21.22 -27.28
C LEU A 502 16.38 21.45 -26.47
N GLU A 503 16.90 20.39 -25.81
CA GLU A 503 17.94 20.46 -24.81
C GLU A 503 19.11 19.55 -25.22
N PRO A 504 20.00 19.98 -26.15
CA PRO A 504 21.24 19.26 -26.38
C PRO A 504 22.11 19.29 -25.10
N ARG A 505 22.70 18.16 -24.80
CA ARG A 505 23.59 17.96 -23.66
C ARG A 505 24.90 17.32 -24.13
N LEU A 506 26.01 17.86 -23.67
CA LEU A 506 27.35 17.36 -23.93
C LEU A 506 28.04 17.16 -22.58
N SER A 507 28.57 15.98 -22.36
CA SER A 507 29.41 15.66 -21.20
C SER A 507 30.73 15.07 -21.66
N TYR A 508 31.81 15.49 -21.06
CA TYR A 508 33.12 14.89 -21.21
C TYR A 508 33.64 14.38 -19.86
N LEU A 509 34.17 13.19 -19.88
CA LEU A 509 34.81 12.57 -18.70
C LEU A 509 36.15 11.97 -19.11
N ASN A 510 37.20 12.33 -18.38
CA ASN A 510 38.47 11.66 -18.44
C ASN A 510 38.80 11.09 -17.06
N SER A 511 38.81 9.78 -16.98
CA SER A 511 39.12 8.97 -15.83
C SER A 511 40.27 8.02 -16.22
N PRO A 512 41.55 8.38 -15.91
CA PRO A 512 42.69 7.61 -16.34
C PRO A 512 42.75 6.22 -15.76
N TYR A 513 43.28 5.27 -16.50
CA TYR A 513 43.55 3.92 -15.99
C TYR A 513 44.46 3.96 -14.75
N LYS A 514 44.09 3.19 -13.77
CA LYS A 514 44.89 2.80 -12.61
C LYS A 514 44.73 1.33 -12.36
N ASP A 515 45.83 0.65 -12.07
CA ASP A 515 45.81 -0.78 -11.72
C ASP A 515 44.97 -1.01 -10.44
N GLN A 516 44.00 -1.89 -10.52
CA GLN A 516 43.11 -2.28 -9.45
C GLN A 516 43.08 -3.81 -9.26
N SER A 517 44.11 -4.51 -9.78
CA SER A 517 44.19 -5.97 -9.73
C SER A 517 44.28 -6.54 -8.30
N LEU A 518 44.83 -5.77 -7.38
CA LEU A 518 44.94 -6.12 -5.96
C LEU A 518 43.73 -5.66 -5.13
N ILE A 519 42.79 -4.92 -5.73
CA ILE A 519 41.59 -4.43 -5.00
C ILE A 519 40.54 -5.54 -5.01
N PRO A 520 40.09 -5.99 -3.83
CA PRO A 520 39.04 -7.01 -3.73
C PRO A 520 37.68 -6.48 -4.18
N ASP A 521 36.71 -7.35 -4.34
CA ASP A 521 35.32 -7.02 -4.65
C ASP A 521 34.43 -7.29 -3.44
N PHE A 522 34.13 -6.25 -2.65
CA PHE A 522 33.17 -6.31 -1.54
C PHE A 522 31.79 -5.90 -1.98
N ASP A 523 31.64 -4.89 -2.87
CA ASP A 523 30.37 -4.28 -3.19
C ASP A 523 30.25 -3.72 -4.63
N ALA A 524 31.17 -4.07 -5.54
CA ALA A 524 31.12 -3.56 -6.89
C ALA A 524 30.01 -4.20 -7.73
N SER A 525 29.29 -3.39 -8.48
CA SER A 525 28.33 -3.87 -9.48
C SER A 525 28.29 -2.95 -10.70
N VAL A 526 27.89 -3.50 -11.84
CA VAL A 526 27.73 -2.74 -13.08
C VAL A 526 26.24 -2.34 -13.22
N PRO A 527 25.91 -1.05 -13.18
CA PRO A 527 24.54 -0.60 -13.36
C PRO A 527 24.09 -0.82 -14.82
N THR A 528 22.79 -1.10 -15.02
CA THR A 528 22.22 -1.16 -16.36
C THR A 528 22.31 0.20 -17.03
N LEU A 529 22.96 0.27 -18.18
CA LEU A 529 23.14 1.51 -18.92
C LEU A 529 21.80 2.03 -19.46
N ASN A 530 21.49 3.26 -19.11
CA ASN A 530 20.34 4.01 -19.58
C ASN A 530 20.73 5.48 -19.84
N TYR A 531 19.82 6.29 -20.33
CA TYR A 531 20.11 7.71 -20.66
C TYR A 531 20.72 8.47 -19.48
N SER A 532 20.20 8.32 -18.27
CA SER A 532 20.73 9.01 -17.10
C SER A 532 22.10 8.48 -16.69
N GLN A 533 22.30 7.16 -16.78
CA GLN A 533 23.57 6.50 -16.45
C GLN A 533 24.68 6.88 -17.43
N ALA A 534 24.34 7.18 -18.69
CA ALA A 534 25.32 7.64 -19.69
C ALA A 534 26.03 8.97 -19.31
N PHE A 535 25.36 9.79 -18.49
CA PHE A 535 25.92 11.05 -17.98
C PHE A 535 26.46 10.91 -16.54
N SER A 536 26.54 9.69 -16.02
CA SER A 536 27.18 9.44 -14.73
C SER A 536 28.70 9.51 -14.86
N HIS A 537 29.35 10.10 -13.87
CA HIS A 537 30.81 10.11 -13.77
C HIS A 537 31.35 8.82 -13.13
N GLN A 538 30.48 7.89 -12.77
CA GLN A 538 30.82 6.60 -12.16
C GLN A 538 30.29 5.48 -13.07
N ARG A 539 31.19 4.58 -13.51
CA ARG A 539 30.85 3.41 -14.31
C ARG A 539 30.33 2.25 -13.44
N PHE A 540 30.77 2.17 -12.21
CA PHE A 540 30.42 1.12 -11.26
C PHE A 540 29.61 1.66 -10.10
N ASN A 541 28.70 0.85 -9.55
CA ASN A 541 28.14 1.05 -8.24
C ASN A 541 29.12 0.49 -7.18
N GLY A 542 28.89 0.84 -5.91
CA GLY A 542 29.79 0.47 -4.81
C GLY A 542 31.02 1.38 -4.73
N ASN A 543 31.99 0.96 -3.95
CA ASN A 543 33.18 1.75 -3.71
C ASN A 543 34.49 1.04 -4.07
N ASP A 544 34.45 -0.20 -4.57
CA ASP A 544 35.67 -0.94 -4.86
C ASP A 544 36.28 -0.56 -6.21
N ARG A 545 35.46 -0.19 -7.16
CA ARG A 545 35.96 0.08 -8.53
C ARG A 545 35.84 1.55 -8.90
N VAL A 546 36.85 2.04 -9.61
CA VAL A 546 36.83 3.29 -10.37
C VAL A 546 36.99 2.95 -11.83
N GLY A 547 36.03 3.34 -12.66
CA GLY A 547 36.08 3.07 -14.09
C GLY A 547 37.17 3.90 -14.76
N ASP A 548 37.93 3.25 -15.63
CA ASP A 548 38.85 3.90 -16.59
C ASP A 548 38.06 4.25 -17.85
N THR A 549 38.06 5.50 -18.23
CA THR A 549 37.42 5.95 -19.46
C THR A 549 37.90 7.31 -19.90
N GLU A 550 38.02 7.51 -21.18
CA GLU A 550 38.00 8.84 -21.78
C GLU A 550 36.81 8.88 -22.76
N GLN A 551 35.83 9.70 -22.48
CA GLN A 551 34.56 9.63 -23.20
C GLN A 551 33.93 11.00 -23.41
N VAL A 552 33.19 11.09 -24.49
CA VAL A 552 32.21 12.16 -24.79
C VAL A 552 30.84 11.58 -24.81
N THR A 553 29.94 12.08 -24.00
CA THR A 553 28.52 11.72 -24.03
C THR A 553 27.72 12.79 -24.70
N LEU A 554 27.03 12.42 -25.77
CA LEU A 554 26.10 13.28 -26.48
C LEU A 554 24.69 12.89 -26.13
N GLY A 555 23.86 13.86 -25.80
CA GLY A 555 22.44 13.64 -25.54
C GLY A 555 21.59 14.77 -26.07
N ILE A 556 20.37 14.45 -26.34
CA ILE A 556 19.34 15.41 -26.72
C ILE A 556 18.07 15.05 -25.97
N GLU A 557 17.45 16.05 -25.35
CA GLU A 557 16.13 15.92 -24.73
C GLU A 557 15.19 16.94 -25.38
N SER A 558 13.98 16.54 -25.68
CA SER A 558 12.91 17.43 -26.15
C SER A 558 11.67 17.20 -25.31
N ARG A 559 11.14 18.28 -24.74
CA ARG A 559 9.92 18.24 -23.94
C ARG A 559 8.85 19.11 -24.59
N LEU A 560 7.60 18.62 -24.50
CA LEU A 560 6.43 19.39 -24.93
C LEU A 560 5.54 19.66 -23.73
N TYR A 561 5.24 20.92 -23.52
CA TYR A 561 4.37 21.40 -22.46
C TYR A 561 3.07 21.94 -23.09
N ASP A 562 1.93 21.58 -22.48
CA ASP A 562 0.62 22.08 -22.91
C ASP A 562 0.38 23.55 -22.52
N GLY A 563 -0.75 24.12 -22.94
CA GLY A 563 -1.13 25.50 -22.61
C GLY A 563 -1.27 25.81 -21.10
N GLN A 564 -1.28 24.80 -20.24
CA GLN A 564 -1.25 24.91 -18.78
C GLN A 564 0.16 24.66 -18.19
N ASN A 565 1.21 24.67 -19.04
CA ASN A 565 2.60 24.40 -18.70
C ASN A 565 2.86 23.03 -18.06
N ARG A 566 2.02 22.04 -18.36
CA ARG A 566 2.23 20.65 -17.91
C ARG A 566 3.00 19.90 -18.97
N GLN A 567 4.08 19.19 -18.57
CA GLN A 567 4.84 18.34 -19.47
C GLN A 567 3.95 17.18 -19.97
N ARG A 568 3.80 17.07 -21.30
CA ARG A 568 3.04 16.01 -21.95
C ARG A 568 3.94 14.96 -22.58
N TRP A 569 4.99 15.40 -23.27
CA TRP A 569 5.98 14.52 -23.88
C TRP A 569 7.37 14.84 -23.39
N ALA A 570 8.18 13.80 -23.23
CA ALA A 570 9.62 13.90 -23.14
C ALA A 570 10.25 12.82 -24.02
N PHE A 571 11.17 13.22 -24.86
CA PHE A 571 11.99 12.36 -25.72
C PHE A 571 13.44 12.55 -25.32
N LYS A 572 14.15 11.46 -25.15
CA LYS A 572 15.57 11.48 -24.82
C LYS A 572 16.30 10.51 -25.75
N LEU A 573 17.41 10.94 -26.26
CA LEU A 573 18.31 10.13 -27.07
C LEU A 573 19.73 10.47 -26.67
N GLY A 574 20.56 9.46 -26.44
CA GLY A 574 21.94 9.66 -26.03
C GLY A 574 22.83 8.50 -26.40
N GLN A 575 24.13 8.79 -26.52
CA GLN A 575 25.16 7.81 -26.79
C GLN A 575 26.51 8.29 -26.21
N ILE A 576 27.29 7.36 -25.73
CA ILE A 576 28.66 7.60 -25.31
C ILE A 576 29.60 7.27 -26.50
N GLN A 577 30.53 8.17 -26.80
CA GLN A 577 31.68 7.92 -27.68
C GLN A 577 32.90 7.72 -26.78
N TYR A 578 33.47 6.54 -26.81
CA TYR A 578 34.69 6.21 -26.06
C TYR A 578 35.88 6.55 -26.92
N LEU A 579 36.82 7.32 -26.33
CA LEU A 579 38.04 7.76 -26.99
C LEU A 579 39.21 6.85 -26.69
N LYS A 580 39.04 5.95 -25.69
CA LYS A 580 40.05 4.94 -25.26
C LYS A 580 39.39 3.64 -24.88
N ASP A 581 40.12 2.57 -25.03
CA ASP A 581 39.76 1.24 -24.53
C ASP A 581 39.66 1.24 -22.99
N ARG A 582 38.84 0.38 -22.45
CA ARG A 582 38.58 0.23 -21.02
C ARG A 582 39.11 -1.11 -20.52
N TYR A 583 39.90 -1.07 -19.45
CA TYR A 583 40.60 -2.23 -18.89
C TYR A 583 40.04 -2.71 -17.56
N ILE A 584 39.24 -1.88 -16.86
CA ILE A 584 38.66 -2.23 -15.56
C ILE A 584 37.33 -2.90 -15.73
N ASN A 585 37.15 -4.10 -15.18
CA ASN A 585 35.88 -4.79 -15.04
C ASN A 585 35.40 -4.82 -13.57
N LYS A 586 34.28 -5.51 -13.29
CA LYS A 586 33.77 -5.69 -11.94
C LYS A 586 34.75 -6.35 -10.99
N THR A 587 35.51 -7.34 -11.44
CA THR A 587 36.45 -8.15 -10.63
C THR A 587 37.84 -7.55 -10.55
N GLY A 588 38.10 -6.44 -11.21
CA GLY A 588 39.44 -5.83 -11.30
C GLY A 588 39.98 -5.87 -12.73
N VAL A 589 41.22 -6.12 -12.90
CA VAL A 589 41.88 -6.19 -14.22
C VAL A 589 42.10 -7.63 -14.60
N THR A 590 41.64 -8.01 -15.78
CA THR A 590 41.84 -9.37 -16.31
C THR A 590 43.23 -9.51 -17.00
N SER A 591 43.72 -8.45 -17.64
CA SER A 591 45.05 -8.42 -18.27
C SER A 591 45.44 -6.98 -18.60
N GLN A 592 46.66 -6.57 -18.31
CA GLN A 592 47.16 -5.25 -18.69
C GLN A 592 47.26 -5.01 -20.20
N ASN A 593 47.17 -6.08 -20.98
CA ASN A 593 47.35 -6.02 -22.45
C ASN A 593 46.12 -6.32 -23.25
N THR A 594 45.01 -6.66 -22.59
CA THR A 594 43.75 -6.99 -23.26
C THR A 594 42.63 -6.14 -22.68
N PRO A 595 42.01 -5.23 -23.48
CA PRO A 595 40.87 -4.46 -23.02
C PRO A 595 39.72 -5.39 -22.63
N VAL A 596 39.00 -5.02 -21.57
CA VAL A 596 37.74 -5.66 -21.21
C VAL A 596 36.62 -5.22 -22.16
N ASP A 597 36.77 -3.99 -22.69
CA ASP A 597 35.79 -3.41 -23.61
C ASP A 597 36.55 -2.44 -24.55
N ASP A 598 36.64 -2.81 -25.82
CA ASP A 598 37.30 -2.08 -26.90
C ASP A 598 36.32 -1.37 -27.85
N GLU A 599 34.99 -1.41 -27.53
CA GLU A 599 34.00 -0.75 -28.34
C GLU A 599 34.14 0.75 -28.27
N ASN A 600 34.17 1.42 -29.43
CA ASN A 600 34.34 2.88 -29.52
C ASN A 600 33.05 3.65 -29.17
N GLN A 601 31.92 2.98 -29.01
CA GLN A 601 30.64 3.61 -28.71
C GLN A 601 29.75 2.73 -27.86
N SER A 602 28.97 3.37 -27.01
CA SER A 602 27.93 2.66 -26.28
C SER A 602 26.74 2.29 -27.17
N PRO A 603 25.87 1.39 -26.73
CA PRO A 603 24.54 1.31 -27.31
C PRO A 603 23.84 2.67 -27.38
N LEU A 604 22.97 2.85 -28.35
CA LEU A 604 22.09 3.99 -28.46
C LEU A 604 21.00 3.92 -27.38
N LEU A 605 20.86 4.96 -26.58
CA LEU A 605 19.99 5.02 -25.42
C LEU A 605 18.81 5.93 -25.73
N GLY A 606 17.63 5.33 -25.85
CA GLY A 606 16.39 6.04 -26.13
C GLY A 606 15.42 5.99 -24.96
N SER A 607 14.70 7.09 -24.72
CA SER A 607 13.57 7.11 -23.78
C SER A 607 12.46 7.99 -24.34
N VAL A 608 11.23 7.53 -24.21
CA VAL A 608 10.03 8.30 -24.50
C VAL A 608 9.07 8.21 -23.33
N THR A 609 8.56 9.36 -22.91
CA THR A 609 7.52 9.43 -21.89
C THR A 609 6.40 10.31 -22.40
N TYR A 610 5.19 9.81 -22.34
CA TYR A 610 3.97 10.57 -22.58
C TYR A 610 3.11 10.55 -21.32
N THR A 611 2.84 11.74 -20.81
CA THR A 611 1.90 11.94 -19.69
C THR A 611 0.71 12.73 -20.26
N GLY A 612 -0.20 12.00 -20.88
CA GLY A 612 -1.37 12.58 -21.55
C GLY A 612 -2.42 13.11 -20.58
N SER A 613 -3.64 13.06 -21.01
CA SER A 613 -4.78 13.26 -20.11
C SER A 613 -4.81 12.12 -19.06
N ASN A 614 -5.70 12.21 -18.08
CA ASN A 614 -5.95 11.15 -17.09
C ASN A 614 -6.32 9.78 -17.71
N ARG A 615 -6.25 9.62 -19.03
CA ARG A 615 -6.68 8.43 -19.78
C ARG A 615 -5.56 7.63 -20.42
N PHE A 616 -4.36 8.21 -20.60
CA PHE A 616 -3.27 7.50 -21.27
C PHE A 616 -1.90 7.98 -20.82
N SER A 617 -1.02 7.04 -20.47
CA SER A 617 0.40 7.28 -20.28
C SER A 617 1.22 6.19 -20.96
N LEU A 618 2.38 6.57 -21.47
CA LEU A 618 3.35 5.70 -22.12
C LEU A 618 4.73 6.00 -21.57
N THR A 619 5.47 4.95 -21.21
CA THR A 619 6.91 5.04 -20.96
C THR A 619 7.60 3.97 -21.78
N GLY A 620 8.58 4.37 -22.56
CA GLY A 620 9.42 3.47 -23.34
C GLY A 620 10.88 3.76 -23.09
N ASN A 621 11.70 2.72 -22.91
CA ASN A 621 13.14 2.80 -22.80
C ASN A 621 13.76 1.74 -23.71
N VAL A 622 14.82 2.12 -24.40
CA VAL A 622 15.58 1.22 -25.27
C VAL A 622 17.08 1.46 -25.10
N ASN A 623 17.82 0.36 -25.09
CA ASN A 623 19.26 0.32 -25.18
C ASN A 623 19.58 -0.59 -26.36
N TYR A 624 19.98 -0.01 -27.49
CA TYR A 624 20.23 -0.69 -28.75
C TYR A 624 21.68 -0.65 -29.12
N ASP A 625 22.33 -1.81 -29.11
CA ASP A 625 23.72 -1.98 -29.54
C ASP A 625 23.77 -1.92 -31.08
N VAL A 626 24.32 -0.82 -31.60
CA VAL A 626 24.42 -0.58 -33.04
C VAL A 626 25.48 -1.46 -33.70
N ASN A 627 26.48 -1.92 -32.94
CA ASN A 627 27.54 -2.76 -33.48
C ASN A 627 27.08 -4.23 -33.60
N LYS A 628 26.36 -4.70 -32.58
CA LYS A 628 25.85 -6.08 -32.51
C LYS A 628 24.44 -6.22 -33.11
N HIS A 629 23.82 -5.14 -33.56
CA HIS A 629 22.45 -5.08 -34.08
C HIS A 629 21.41 -5.74 -33.18
N LYS A 630 21.54 -5.57 -31.84
CA LYS A 630 20.64 -6.15 -30.86
C LYS A 630 20.27 -5.18 -29.75
N SER A 631 19.12 -5.35 -29.15
CA SER A 631 18.74 -4.61 -27.96
C SER A 631 19.28 -5.32 -26.72
N ASN A 632 19.88 -4.60 -25.79
CA ASN A 632 20.27 -5.08 -24.45
C ASN A 632 19.15 -4.80 -23.44
N LEU A 633 18.36 -3.73 -23.67
CA LEU A 633 17.18 -3.40 -22.90
C LEU A 633 16.08 -2.89 -23.84
N ALA A 634 14.88 -3.41 -23.70
CA ALA A 634 13.68 -2.81 -24.24
C ALA A 634 12.57 -2.89 -23.21
N GLN A 635 12.06 -1.75 -22.79
CA GLN A 635 10.97 -1.66 -21.82
C GLN A 635 9.88 -0.77 -22.38
N VAL A 636 8.63 -1.24 -22.29
CA VAL A 636 7.44 -0.45 -22.62
C VAL A 636 6.42 -0.62 -21.52
N ILE A 637 5.90 0.49 -21.02
CA ILE A 637 4.82 0.53 -20.04
C ILE A 637 3.71 1.42 -20.59
N ILE A 638 2.53 0.87 -20.75
CA ILE A 638 1.33 1.58 -21.21
C ILE A 638 0.28 1.45 -20.13
N LYS A 639 -0.26 2.58 -19.69
CA LYS A 639 -1.43 2.63 -18.81
C LYS A 639 -2.52 3.42 -19.49
N THR A 640 -3.69 2.84 -19.62
CA THR A 640 -4.77 3.48 -20.36
C THR A 640 -6.14 3.26 -19.73
N ARG A 641 -7.01 4.24 -19.93
CA ARG A 641 -8.43 4.22 -19.63
C ARG A 641 -9.23 4.43 -20.91
N PRO A 642 -9.45 3.38 -21.70
CA PRO A 642 -10.14 3.50 -22.98
C PRO A 642 -11.60 3.96 -22.83
N ALA A 643 -12.21 3.72 -21.68
CA ALA A 643 -13.54 4.20 -21.32
C ALA A 643 -13.59 4.55 -19.83
N ASP A 644 -14.64 5.23 -19.40
CA ASP A 644 -14.88 5.48 -17.99
C ASP A 644 -15.01 4.12 -17.28
N TYR A 645 -14.27 4.00 -16.16
CA TYR A 645 -14.22 2.78 -15.36
C TYR A 645 -13.59 1.54 -16.03
N VAL A 646 -12.96 1.70 -17.20
CA VAL A 646 -12.11 0.66 -17.81
C VAL A 646 -10.67 1.06 -17.66
N ARG A 647 -9.85 0.17 -17.15
CA ARG A 647 -8.40 0.37 -17.04
C ARG A 647 -7.66 -0.81 -17.65
N LEU A 648 -6.63 -0.51 -18.41
CA LEU A 648 -5.75 -1.48 -19.03
C LEU A 648 -4.31 -1.02 -18.84
N ASP A 649 -3.52 -1.83 -18.14
CA ASP A 649 -2.09 -1.64 -17.94
C ASP A 649 -1.35 -2.77 -18.67
N MET A 650 -0.38 -2.42 -19.48
CA MET A 650 0.46 -3.35 -20.22
C MET A 650 1.92 -3.00 -19.97
N SER A 651 2.75 -3.99 -19.73
CA SER A 651 4.20 -3.80 -19.69
C SER A 651 4.92 -4.94 -20.40
N TYR A 652 5.99 -4.58 -21.07
CA TYR A 652 6.94 -5.50 -21.65
C TYR A 652 8.33 -5.13 -21.18
N LEU A 653 9.09 -6.11 -20.74
CA LEU A 653 10.48 -5.98 -20.35
C LEU A 653 11.30 -7.03 -21.09
N TYR A 654 12.31 -6.57 -21.78
CA TYR A 654 13.39 -7.38 -22.31
C TYR A 654 14.69 -6.80 -21.77
N THR A 655 15.49 -7.61 -21.11
CA THR A 655 16.84 -7.24 -20.67
C THR A 655 17.74 -8.46 -20.78
N VAL A 656 18.97 -8.23 -21.21
CA VAL A 656 20.05 -9.22 -21.26
C VAL A 656 21.14 -8.72 -20.32
N GLY A 657 21.46 -9.52 -19.30
CA GLY A 657 22.57 -9.25 -18.40
C GLY A 657 23.89 -9.36 -19.15
N ASN A 658 24.75 -8.37 -19.02
CA ASN A 658 26.02 -8.39 -19.75
C ASN A 658 26.98 -9.49 -19.29
N ASP A 659 26.89 -9.92 -18.01
CA ASP A 659 27.86 -10.85 -17.42
C ASP A 659 27.20 -12.05 -16.70
N ASP A 660 25.87 -12.05 -16.53
CA ASP A 660 25.15 -13.11 -15.83
C ASP A 660 23.81 -13.40 -16.51
N PRO A 661 23.70 -14.55 -17.23
CA PRO A 661 22.47 -14.97 -17.88
C PRO A 661 21.29 -15.18 -16.94
N THR A 662 21.51 -15.33 -15.64
CA THR A 662 20.43 -15.48 -14.66
C THR A 662 19.63 -14.18 -14.50
N ASN A 663 20.20 -13.06 -14.88
CA ASN A 663 19.53 -11.75 -14.87
C ASN A 663 18.77 -11.43 -16.17
N ASP A 664 18.82 -12.36 -17.15
CA ASP A 664 18.07 -12.17 -18.39
C ASP A 664 16.57 -12.26 -18.12
N ALA A 665 15.83 -11.30 -18.62
CA ALA A 665 14.37 -11.28 -18.52
C ALA A 665 13.73 -10.94 -19.87
N LYS A 666 12.69 -11.69 -20.21
CA LYS A 666 11.82 -11.40 -21.35
C LYS A 666 10.38 -11.66 -20.95
N GLN A 667 9.73 -10.63 -20.42
CA GLN A 667 8.45 -10.78 -19.77
C GLN A 667 7.44 -9.79 -20.30
N ALA A 668 6.18 -10.21 -20.41
CA ALA A 668 5.06 -9.32 -20.64
C ALA A 668 4.02 -9.49 -19.52
N ASN A 669 3.48 -8.38 -19.07
CA ASN A 669 2.36 -8.35 -18.15
C ASN A 669 1.23 -7.53 -18.76
N VAL A 670 0.02 -8.08 -18.71
CA VAL A 670 -1.21 -7.40 -19.10
C VAL A 670 -2.17 -7.52 -17.93
N SER A 671 -2.69 -6.40 -17.47
CA SER A 671 -3.72 -6.37 -16.44
C SER A 671 -4.83 -5.40 -16.82
N THR A 672 -6.06 -5.80 -16.56
CA THR A 672 -7.24 -5.00 -16.89
C THR A 672 -8.32 -5.14 -15.84
N ILE A 673 -9.12 -4.10 -15.69
CA ILE A 673 -10.39 -4.12 -14.99
C ILE A 673 -11.42 -3.38 -15.82
N PHE A 674 -12.62 -3.94 -15.91
CA PHE A 674 -13.74 -3.34 -16.63
C PHE A 674 -15.07 -3.66 -15.95
N PRO A 675 -16.04 -2.73 -15.96
CA PRO A 675 -17.38 -2.98 -15.45
C PRO A 675 -18.18 -3.86 -16.42
N VAL A 676 -18.91 -4.81 -15.86
CA VAL A 676 -19.92 -5.62 -16.58
C VAL A 676 -21.30 -5.01 -16.38
N SER A 677 -21.52 -4.42 -15.21
CA SER A 677 -22.71 -3.64 -14.87
C SER A 677 -22.34 -2.49 -13.94
N GLN A 678 -23.32 -1.76 -13.40
CA GLN A 678 -23.08 -0.67 -12.46
C GLN A 678 -22.33 -1.15 -11.21
N ASP A 679 -22.63 -2.36 -10.72
CA ASP A 679 -22.11 -2.90 -9.45
C ASP A 679 -21.09 -4.01 -9.66
N TRP A 680 -20.97 -4.58 -10.87
CA TRP A 680 -20.10 -5.70 -11.16
C TRP A 680 -18.94 -5.29 -12.05
N SER A 681 -17.75 -5.73 -11.69
CA SER A 681 -16.53 -5.58 -12.46
C SER A 681 -15.80 -6.91 -12.60
N VAL A 682 -15.07 -7.06 -13.70
CA VAL A 682 -14.18 -8.19 -13.95
C VAL A 682 -12.76 -7.66 -14.05
N TYR A 683 -11.81 -8.35 -13.44
CA TYR A 683 -10.39 -8.04 -13.57
C TYR A 683 -9.59 -9.28 -13.95
N LEU A 684 -8.61 -9.05 -14.79
CA LEU A 684 -7.74 -10.08 -15.34
C LEU A 684 -6.30 -9.59 -15.29
N GLN A 685 -5.38 -10.51 -15.04
CA GLN A 685 -3.94 -10.28 -15.17
C GLN A 685 -3.30 -11.54 -15.74
N ARG A 686 -2.33 -11.34 -16.63
CA ARG A 686 -1.40 -12.38 -17.04
C ARG A 686 0.01 -11.83 -17.11
N THR A 687 0.94 -12.55 -16.51
CA THR A 687 2.38 -12.34 -16.65
C THR A 687 2.98 -13.58 -17.28
N TYR A 688 3.71 -13.39 -18.38
CA TYR A 688 4.32 -14.46 -19.16
C TYR A 688 5.82 -14.21 -19.30
N ASP A 689 6.61 -15.24 -19.00
CA ASP A 689 8.06 -15.26 -19.19
C ASP A 689 8.39 -16.00 -20.48
N PHE A 690 8.94 -15.26 -21.45
CA PHE A 690 9.27 -15.80 -22.77
C PHE A 690 10.59 -16.58 -22.79
N PHE A 691 11.50 -16.37 -21.83
CA PHE A 691 12.70 -17.18 -21.72
C PHE A 691 12.38 -18.56 -21.13
N LYS A 692 11.57 -18.57 -20.10
CA LYS A 692 11.11 -19.82 -19.45
C LYS A 692 9.96 -20.48 -20.20
N HIS A 693 9.42 -19.84 -21.23
CA HIS A 693 8.25 -20.29 -22.01
C HIS A 693 7.04 -20.68 -21.13
N LYS A 694 6.85 -19.96 -20.01
CA LYS A 694 5.76 -20.26 -19.10
C LYS A 694 5.12 -19.00 -18.52
N LYS A 695 3.87 -19.13 -18.09
CA LYS A 695 3.20 -18.11 -17.31
C LYS A 695 3.82 -18.08 -15.90
N THR A 696 3.99 -16.91 -15.35
CA THR A 696 4.48 -16.72 -13.97
C THR A 696 3.36 -16.29 -13.03
N LYS A 697 2.33 -15.63 -13.57
CA LYS A 697 1.14 -15.25 -12.79
C LYS A 697 -0.07 -15.12 -13.71
N ASP A 698 -1.17 -15.74 -13.33
CA ASP A 698 -2.50 -15.53 -13.89
C ASP A 698 -3.46 -15.16 -12.77
N VAL A 699 -4.28 -14.15 -12.98
CA VAL A 699 -5.37 -13.76 -12.08
C VAL A 699 -6.63 -13.56 -12.90
N ALA A 700 -7.73 -14.16 -12.47
CA ALA A 700 -9.07 -13.88 -12.98
C ALA A 700 -10.00 -13.65 -11.79
N GLY A 701 -10.69 -12.53 -11.77
CA GLY A 701 -11.57 -12.22 -10.65
C GLY A 701 -12.78 -11.39 -11.03
N VAL A 702 -13.76 -11.44 -10.15
CA VAL A 702 -14.97 -10.65 -10.22
C VAL A 702 -15.10 -9.82 -8.95
N GLY A 703 -15.53 -8.59 -9.10
CA GLY A 703 -15.82 -7.68 -8.00
C GLY A 703 -17.27 -7.24 -8.05
N TYR A 704 -17.93 -7.30 -6.92
CA TYR A 704 -19.22 -6.68 -6.68
C TYR A 704 -19.06 -5.51 -5.72
N GLU A 705 -19.57 -4.36 -6.05
CA GLU A 705 -19.49 -3.18 -5.21
C GLU A 705 -20.79 -2.39 -5.25
N ASN A 706 -21.33 -2.11 -4.07
CA ASN A 706 -22.46 -1.20 -3.90
C ASN A 706 -22.13 -0.11 -2.85
N CYS A 707 -23.15 0.61 -2.38
CA CYS A 707 -22.94 1.72 -1.44
C CYS A 707 -22.31 1.29 -0.12
N CYS A 708 -22.51 0.06 0.36
CA CYS A 708 -22.12 -0.37 1.70
C CYS A 708 -21.22 -1.61 1.75
N VAL A 709 -21.06 -2.32 0.65
CA VAL A 709 -20.22 -3.52 0.60
C VAL A 709 -19.43 -3.59 -0.68
N LYS A 710 -18.25 -4.17 -0.59
CA LYS A 710 -17.45 -4.62 -1.70
C LYS A 710 -17.08 -6.08 -1.46
N VAL A 711 -17.30 -6.92 -2.45
CA VAL A 711 -16.89 -8.32 -2.46
C VAL A 711 -16.03 -8.56 -3.68
N SER A 712 -14.89 -9.20 -3.50
CA SER A 712 -13.99 -9.58 -4.58
C SER A 712 -13.68 -11.06 -4.45
N LEU A 713 -13.91 -11.81 -5.52
CA LEU A 713 -13.56 -13.21 -5.64
C LEU A 713 -12.55 -13.36 -6.78
N SER A 714 -11.38 -13.95 -6.49
CA SER A 714 -10.35 -14.20 -7.49
C SER A 714 -9.85 -15.62 -7.47
N TYR A 715 -9.61 -16.15 -8.66
CA TYR A 715 -8.78 -17.30 -8.90
C TYR A 715 -7.40 -16.83 -9.35
N GLN A 716 -6.36 -17.39 -8.75
CA GLN A 716 -4.98 -17.01 -9.05
C GLN A 716 -4.14 -18.26 -9.26
N GLU A 717 -3.21 -18.18 -10.21
CA GLU A 717 -2.11 -19.12 -10.40
C GLU A 717 -0.81 -18.33 -10.36
N TRP A 718 0.19 -18.79 -9.62
CA TRP A 718 1.49 -18.12 -9.51
C TRP A 718 2.62 -19.13 -9.33
N LEU A 719 3.83 -18.73 -9.69
CA LEU A 719 5.02 -19.51 -9.37
C LEU A 719 5.38 -19.28 -7.91
N ASN A 720 5.62 -20.36 -7.18
CA ASN A 720 6.24 -20.30 -5.85
C ASN A 720 7.77 -20.19 -5.96
N ASP A 721 8.47 -20.08 -4.83
CA ASP A 721 9.93 -19.98 -4.78
C ASP A 721 10.63 -21.19 -5.36
N ASN A 722 10.01 -22.36 -5.34
CA ASN A 722 10.50 -23.60 -5.97
C ASN A 722 10.25 -23.67 -7.49
N SER A 723 9.69 -22.59 -8.09
CA SER A 723 9.28 -22.56 -9.50
C SER A 723 8.13 -23.49 -9.88
N ASP A 724 7.35 -23.97 -8.91
CA ASP A 724 6.13 -24.76 -9.13
C ASP A 724 4.90 -23.83 -9.24
N MET A 725 3.90 -24.26 -10.02
CA MET A 725 2.66 -23.51 -10.19
C MET A 725 1.68 -23.80 -9.07
N GLU A 726 1.48 -22.82 -8.20
CA GLU A 726 0.43 -22.83 -7.20
C GLU A 726 -0.88 -22.25 -7.72
N ARG A 727 -1.99 -22.63 -7.09
CA ARG A 727 -3.34 -22.19 -7.43
C ARG A 727 -4.12 -21.88 -6.17
N GLY A 728 -4.88 -20.80 -6.20
CA GLY A 728 -5.70 -20.43 -5.06
C GLY A 728 -6.96 -19.65 -5.46
N VAL A 729 -7.93 -19.67 -4.54
CA VAL A 729 -9.14 -18.87 -4.62
C VAL A 729 -9.16 -17.95 -3.40
N PHE A 730 -9.34 -16.67 -3.65
CA PHE A 730 -9.30 -15.64 -2.61
C PHE A 730 -10.61 -14.86 -2.63
N LEU A 731 -11.16 -14.67 -1.43
CA LEU A 731 -12.38 -13.92 -1.22
C LEU A 731 -12.10 -12.77 -0.26
N LEU A 732 -12.41 -11.56 -0.69
CA LEU A 732 -12.27 -10.33 0.09
C LEU A 732 -13.64 -9.67 0.28
N PHE A 733 -13.99 -9.38 1.52
CA PHE A 733 -15.13 -8.54 1.87
C PHE A 733 -14.65 -7.23 2.46
N ASN A 734 -15.17 -6.13 1.96
CA ASN A 734 -15.01 -4.82 2.57
C ASN A 734 -16.39 -4.28 2.95
N LEU A 735 -16.65 -4.19 4.23
CA LEU A 735 -17.87 -3.59 4.78
C LEU A 735 -17.56 -2.11 5.03
N ARG A 736 -18.10 -1.23 4.19
CA ARG A 736 -17.81 0.20 4.28
C ARG A 736 -18.18 0.74 5.66
N SER A 737 -17.30 1.53 6.24
CA SER A 737 -17.39 2.12 7.60
C SER A 737 -17.34 1.10 8.74
N LEU A 738 -17.05 -0.17 8.48
CA LEU A 738 -16.85 -1.17 9.52
C LEU A 738 -15.46 -1.80 9.43
N SER A 739 -15.16 -2.58 8.41
CA SER A 739 -13.84 -3.21 8.22
C SER A 739 -13.71 -3.92 6.88
N THR A 740 -12.49 -4.35 6.56
CA THR A 740 -12.18 -5.28 5.47
C THR A 740 -11.95 -6.68 6.05
N VAL A 741 -12.61 -7.67 5.47
CA VAL A 741 -12.56 -9.09 5.86
C VAL A 741 -12.00 -9.89 4.68
N GLY A 742 -11.06 -10.79 4.93
CA GLY A 742 -10.42 -11.61 3.90
C GLY A 742 -9.01 -11.15 3.55
N GLN A 743 -8.33 -11.93 2.73
CA GLN A 743 -6.93 -11.73 2.39
C GLN A 743 -6.79 -10.87 1.13
N ASN A 744 -6.07 -9.77 1.23
CA ASN A 744 -5.73 -8.92 0.09
C ASN A 744 -4.47 -9.46 -0.62
N SER A 745 -4.51 -10.73 -1.01
CA SER A 745 -3.36 -11.40 -1.62
C SER A 745 -3.44 -11.34 -3.13
N GLY A 746 -2.60 -10.51 -3.72
CA GLY A 746 -2.27 -10.62 -5.13
C GLY A 746 -3.27 -10.06 -6.13
N GLU A 747 -4.26 -9.26 -5.70
CA GLU A 747 -5.08 -8.50 -6.65
C GLU A 747 -4.17 -7.60 -7.51
N PRO A 748 -4.39 -7.53 -8.83
CA PRO A 748 -3.64 -6.63 -9.69
C PRO A 748 -3.68 -5.19 -9.18
N SER A 749 -2.58 -4.45 -9.32
CA SER A 749 -2.53 -3.03 -8.93
C SER A 749 -3.65 -2.22 -9.57
N VAL A 750 -4.02 -2.54 -10.81
CA VAL A 750 -5.16 -1.91 -11.51
C VAL A 750 -6.49 -2.11 -10.77
N ALA A 751 -6.71 -3.27 -10.16
CA ALA A 751 -7.92 -3.55 -9.39
C ALA A 751 -7.88 -2.84 -8.04
N GLN A 752 -6.73 -2.88 -7.35
CA GLN A 752 -6.54 -2.18 -6.07
C GLN A 752 -6.72 -0.67 -6.23
N ASP A 753 -6.09 -0.06 -7.23
CA ASP A 753 -6.22 1.36 -7.52
C ASP A 753 -7.66 1.75 -7.93
N TYR A 754 -8.31 0.91 -8.74
CA TYR A 754 -9.70 1.13 -9.14
C TYR A 754 -10.63 1.18 -7.94
N TRP A 755 -10.41 0.29 -6.97
CA TRP A 755 -11.27 0.17 -5.80
C TRP A 755 -10.91 1.14 -4.67
N ASN A 756 -9.65 1.46 -4.48
CA ASN A 756 -9.23 2.39 -3.42
C ASN A 756 -9.59 3.85 -3.74
N ASN A 757 -9.67 4.17 -5.01
CA ASN A 757 -9.77 5.55 -5.43
C ASN A 757 -11.13 5.93 -6.04
N GLY A 758 -12.21 5.21 -5.98
CA GLY A 758 -13.58 5.55 -6.46
C GLY A 758 -13.79 6.84 -7.29
N LYS A 759 -12.79 7.72 -7.26
CA LYS A 759 -12.51 8.87 -8.11
C LYS A 759 -11.02 8.83 -8.44
N VAL A 760 -10.63 8.09 -9.44
CA VAL A 760 -9.23 8.09 -9.83
C VAL A 760 -8.95 9.29 -10.73
N GLY A 761 -8.46 10.36 -10.10
CA GLY A 761 -7.54 11.27 -10.76
C GLY A 761 -6.13 10.68 -10.68
N TYR A 762 -5.38 10.68 -11.73
CA TYR A 762 -3.92 10.56 -11.72
C TYR A 762 -3.33 11.90 -11.35
#